data_f4bc1f0166e19de94a623acfc792e4f1
#
_entry.id   f4bc1f0166e19de94a623acfc792e4f1
#
_cell.length_a   1.000
_cell.length_b   1.000
_cell.length_c   1.000
_cell.angle_alpha   90.00
_cell.angle_beta   90.00
_cell.angle_gamma   90.00
#
_symmetry.space_group_name_H-M   'P 1'
#
loop_
_entity.id
_entity.type
_entity.pdbx_description
1 polymer ?
#
loop_
_entity_poly.entity_id
_entity_poly.type
_entity_poly.pdbx_seq_one_letter_code
_entity_poly.pdbx_strand_id
1 'polypeptide(L)'
;CVGSRDTNRCGNGYCSSVCCMYALKESMIAKEHAHGDLDCAIFNMDIRTFGKDYEKYYLRARDKEGVRFITARVHTITEVPETGDLILEYADNSGAMKQETFNMVVLSVGLQIQPGTAELAKRLDVKLDKYNFVESDPFTPVNTSRPGIYTCGVLQGPKDIPESVAEASAAACLAGAELAEARGTEIAKVEIPEPIDVYGQKPRIGVFVCNCGINIGGIVDVPAVKDYAATLPSVVFTDDNLFTCSQDTQDIIKEKIIEHQLNRVIVASCSPKTHEQMFMETLEACGLNKYLFEMANIRNQNSWIHSKDPEAATQKAKDLVRMSVARAATLHPLHEKKIPVIKRALVIGGGVAGMNAALGLADQGFPVVLIEKEERLGGMANHLTATIEGADVGSYLEGLIEKVTAHSQIQVLTRSLIVGFSGFKGNFTTEVLVGPGMYERKIDHGVVVLATGATEYRPKEFLYGKDQKVVTQVELSKRLKEKGAKDLNRVVMIQCVGSRNGENPNCSRICCQSAIKNALHIKKHQPDTQIFILYRDIRTYGLLEDYYTEARKQGVIFCRFDPEDPPTVESSEDGIMVTFKDHVLDSDLRVSADLLALSAGMVAEDTEELASIVKLARTAEGHFMEAHVKLRPVDMATEGVFVCGTAHSPKLLSESISQALAAASRATTFLSQPELTLSAVTAQVNADQCASCLICVRSCPYQVPRINEDGVSEIDVALCHGCGVCAAECPAKAIELNWYEDVQILSKVDALLEGVM
;
A
#
# COMPACT_ATOMS: atom_id res chain seq x y z
N CYS A 1 16.13 20.60 -1.15
CA CYS A 1 15.80 20.25 -2.53
C CYS A 1 17.00 20.49 -3.44
N VAL A 2 17.79 19.44 -3.70
CA VAL A 2 18.95 19.52 -4.59
C VAL A 2 18.59 18.86 -5.92
N GLY A 3 18.78 19.58 -7.05
CA GLY A 3 18.44 19.08 -8.38
C GLY A 3 16.96 19.12 -8.74
N SER A 4 16.11 19.80 -7.96
CA SER A 4 14.69 20.04 -8.25
C SER A 4 14.20 21.37 -7.65
N ARG A 5 13.06 21.89 -8.12
CA ARG A 5 12.52 23.22 -7.76
C ARG A 5 13.48 24.39 -8.05
N ASP A 6 14.34 24.22 -9.05
CA ASP A 6 15.33 25.23 -9.43
C ASP A 6 15.57 25.19 -10.95
N THR A 7 14.86 26.05 -11.66
CA THR A 7 14.99 26.19 -13.12
C THR A 7 16.31 26.83 -13.54
N ASN A 8 16.91 27.64 -12.66
CA ASN A 8 18.12 28.41 -13.01
C ASN A 8 19.41 27.58 -12.90
N ARG A 9 19.49 26.70 -11.90
CA ARG A 9 20.72 25.91 -11.63
C ARG A 9 20.71 24.52 -12.28
N CYS A 10 19.55 23.85 -12.31
CA CYS A 10 19.45 22.47 -12.81
C CYS A 10 18.43 22.25 -13.91
N GLY A 11 17.69 23.28 -14.32
CA GLY A 11 16.64 23.16 -15.34
C GLY A 11 15.34 22.48 -14.86
N ASN A 12 15.33 21.89 -13.67
CA ASN A 12 14.22 21.10 -13.14
C ASN A 12 13.36 21.95 -12.21
N GLY A 13 12.27 22.51 -12.76
CA GLY A 13 11.32 23.33 -11.99
C GLY A 13 10.38 22.51 -11.10
N TYR A 14 10.19 21.23 -11.37
CA TYR A 14 9.30 20.34 -10.65
C TYR A 14 9.80 19.95 -9.25
N CYS A 15 8.92 19.39 -8.42
CA CYS A 15 9.26 18.78 -7.14
C CYS A 15 9.50 17.28 -7.31
N SER A 16 10.59 16.75 -6.75
CA SER A 16 10.88 15.31 -6.82
C SER A 16 10.02 14.43 -5.91
N SER A 17 9.04 14.99 -5.21
CA SER A 17 8.04 14.30 -4.35
C SER A 17 8.60 13.54 -3.15
N VAL A 18 9.74 12.86 -3.28
CA VAL A 18 10.28 11.91 -2.28
C VAL A 18 11.31 12.50 -1.32
N CYS A 19 11.96 13.63 -1.69
CA CYS A 19 13.13 14.16 -0.94
C CYS A 19 12.83 14.45 0.53
N CYS A 20 11.66 15.01 0.84
CA CYS A 20 11.29 15.31 2.23
C CYS A 20 11.16 14.02 3.06
N MET A 21 10.54 12.99 2.49
CA MET A 21 10.29 11.74 3.22
C MET A 21 11.56 10.93 3.46
N TYR A 22 12.48 10.83 2.48
CA TYR A 22 13.71 10.10 2.75
C TYR A 22 14.64 10.87 3.69
N ALA A 23 14.71 12.22 3.61
CA ALA A 23 15.48 13.00 4.57
C ALA A 23 14.96 12.85 6.01
N LEU A 24 13.63 12.84 6.21
CA LEU A 24 13.02 12.54 7.50
C LEU A 24 13.39 11.14 8.00
N LYS A 25 13.28 10.13 7.13
CA LYS A 25 13.59 8.74 7.50
C LYS A 25 15.07 8.58 7.84
N GLU A 26 15.96 9.11 7.02
CA GLU A 26 17.42 9.04 7.23
C GLU A 26 17.84 9.72 8.53
N SER A 27 17.33 10.93 8.81
CA SER A 27 17.64 11.63 10.06
C SER A 27 17.17 10.86 11.31
N MET A 28 15.99 10.26 11.27
CA MET A 28 15.49 9.44 12.38
C MET A 28 16.32 8.18 12.58
N ILE A 29 16.66 7.46 11.51
CA ILE A 29 17.49 6.25 11.56
C ILE A 29 18.89 6.59 12.06
N ALA A 30 19.49 7.71 11.60
CA ALA A 30 20.79 8.15 12.04
C ALA A 30 20.81 8.44 13.55
N LYS A 31 19.78 9.12 14.08
CA LYS A 31 19.64 9.37 15.53
C LYS A 31 19.44 8.09 16.32
N GLU A 32 18.67 7.15 15.81
CA GLU A 32 18.44 5.84 16.43
C GLU A 32 19.76 5.05 16.55
N HIS A 33 20.57 5.02 15.48
CA HIS A 33 21.85 4.30 15.45
C HIS A 33 22.94 5.00 16.25
N ALA A 34 22.89 6.32 16.40
CA ALA A 34 23.77 7.11 17.25
C ALA A 34 23.31 7.16 18.72
N HIS A 35 22.30 6.36 19.09
CA HIS A 35 21.73 6.30 20.45
C HIS A 35 21.26 7.67 20.99
N GLY A 36 20.85 8.58 20.11
CA GLY A 36 20.27 9.88 20.46
C GLY A 36 21.26 11.06 20.54
N ASP A 37 22.57 10.83 20.53
CA ASP A 37 23.58 11.89 20.69
C ASP A 37 23.87 12.70 19.40
N LEU A 38 23.09 12.48 18.33
CA LEU A 38 23.27 13.14 17.04
C LEU A 38 22.33 14.34 16.89
N ASP A 39 22.87 15.55 16.65
CA ASP A 39 22.07 16.70 16.22
C ASP A 39 21.82 16.65 14.71
N CYS A 40 20.56 16.54 14.33
CA CYS A 40 20.13 16.52 12.94
C CYS A 40 19.31 17.75 12.61
N ALA A 41 19.67 18.46 11.53
CA ALA A 41 18.92 19.58 10.99
C ALA A 41 18.51 19.36 9.54
N ILE A 42 17.25 19.61 9.19
CA ILE A 42 16.74 19.56 7.82
C ILE A 42 16.46 20.96 7.32
N PHE A 43 17.25 21.43 6.35
CA PHE A 43 17.03 22.71 5.66
C PHE A 43 16.00 22.49 4.55
N ASN A 44 14.90 23.22 4.58
CA ASN A 44 13.79 23.05 3.68
C ASN A 44 13.18 24.39 3.22
N MET A 45 12.51 24.39 2.09
CA MET A 45 11.65 25.50 1.64
C MET A 45 10.21 25.30 2.09
N ASP A 46 9.70 24.09 1.93
CA ASP A 46 8.40 23.55 2.40
C ASP A 46 8.62 22.07 2.71
N ILE A 47 8.00 21.58 3.77
CA ILE A 47 7.95 20.13 4.06
C ILE A 47 6.75 19.51 3.36
N ARG A 48 7.01 18.63 2.40
CA ARG A 48 5.99 18.00 1.53
C ARG A 48 5.71 16.57 1.94
N THR A 49 5.09 16.41 3.10
CA THR A 49 4.60 15.16 3.67
C THR A 49 3.12 14.99 3.34
N PHE A 50 2.80 14.69 2.08
CA PHE A 50 1.45 14.70 1.53
C PHE A 50 0.79 13.32 1.45
N GLY A 51 1.56 12.23 1.58
CA GLY A 51 1.05 10.86 1.56
C GLY A 51 0.32 10.45 2.84
N LYS A 52 -0.34 9.30 2.80
CA LYS A 52 -1.05 8.73 3.96
C LYS A 52 -0.08 8.54 5.13
N ASP A 53 -0.43 9.10 6.29
CA ASP A 53 0.35 9.11 7.53
C ASP A 53 1.73 9.80 7.47
N TYR A 54 2.11 10.42 6.34
CA TYR A 54 3.41 11.10 6.21
C TYR A 54 3.51 12.32 7.12
N GLU A 55 2.41 13.03 7.38
CA GLU A 55 2.41 14.14 8.34
C GLU A 55 2.70 13.66 9.76
N LYS A 56 2.11 12.54 10.17
CA LYS A 56 2.40 11.92 11.49
C LYS A 56 3.87 11.55 11.61
N TYR A 57 4.48 11.08 10.52
CA TYR A 57 5.90 10.76 10.47
C TYR A 57 6.77 12.02 10.63
N TYR A 58 6.39 13.12 9.98
CA TYR A 58 7.03 14.43 10.15
C TYR A 58 6.92 14.94 11.59
N LEU A 59 5.73 14.91 12.17
CA LEU A 59 5.50 15.32 13.56
C LEU A 59 6.31 14.47 14.54
N ARG A 60 6.40 13.16 14.31
CA ARG A 60 7.27 12.28 15.11
C ARG A 60 8.73 12.71 15.03
N ALA A 61 9.28 12.95 13.84
CA ALA A 61 10.66 13.36 13.64
C ALA A 61 10.97 14.68 14.38
N ARG A 62 10.04 15.64 14.31
CA ARG A 62 10.19 16.96 14.96
C ARG A 62 10.02 16.89 16.48
N ASP A 63 8.90 16.31 16.95
CA ASP A 63 8.45 16.48 18.33
C ASP A 63 8.98 15.38 19.27
N LYS A 64 9.26 14.18 18.74
CA LYS A 64 9.76 13.05 19.56
C LYS A 64 11.26 12.81 19.37
N GLU A 65 11.72 12.82 18.12
CA GLU A 65 13.12 12.53 17.82
C GLU A 65 14.01 13.79 17.85
N GLY A 66 13.40 14.97 17.98
CA GLY A 66 14.14 16.24 18.11
C GLY A 66 14.96 16.62 16.85
N VAL A 67 14.47 16.25 15.66
CA VAL A 67 15.07 16.71 14.39
C VAL A 67 14.71 18.19 14.21
N ARG A 68 15.72 19.05 14.02
CA ARG A 68 15.52 20.47 13.77
C ARG A 68 15.08 20.72 12.33
N PHE A 69 14.10 21.61 12.13
CA PHE A 69 13.63 22.04 10.81
C PHE A 69 13.93 23.52 10.61
N ILE A 70 14.76 23.82 9.64
CA ILE A 70 15.19 25.18 9.31
C ILE A 70 14.60 25.57 7.96
N THR A 71 13.61 26.47 7.98
CA THR A 71 13.00 26.99 6.76
C THR A 71 13.92 27.99 6.12
N ALA A 72 14.77 27.51 5.22
CA ALA A 72 15.75 28.32 4.52
C ALA A 72 16.22 27.61 3.24
N ARG A 73 16.80 28.39 2.34
CA ARG A 73 17.59 27.87 1.23
C ARG A 73 19.07 28.08 1.54
N VAL A 74 19.82 26.99 1.65
CA VAL A 74 21.28 27.08 1.84
C VAL A 74 21.89 27.74 0.61
N HIS A 75 22.63 28.81 0.86
CA HIS A 75 23.26 29.62 -0.17
C HIS A 75 24.63 29.04 -0.56
N THR A 76 25.47 28.74 0.44
CA THR A 76 26.87 28.31 0.28
C THR A 76 27.21 27.25 1.31
N ILE A 77 28.08 26.33 0.93
CA ILE A 77 28.70 25.36 1.84
C ILE A 77 30.21 25.49 1.65
N THR A 78 30.92 25.75 2.73
CA THR A 78 32.37 25.93 2.74
C THR A 78 33.01 24.94 3.70
N GLU A 79 34.04 24.23 3.27
CA GLU A 79 34.83 23.33 4.13
C GLU A 79 35.79 24.10 5.00
N VAL A 80 35.92 23.71 6.27
CA VAL A 80 36.95 24.16 7.20
C VAL A 80 38.17 23.26 7.01
N PRO A 81 39.29 23.77 6.46
CA PRO A 81 40.40 22.89 6.06
C PRO A 81 41.06 22.13 7.24
N GLU A 82 40.99 22.67 8.43
CA GLU A 82 41.66 22.14 9.63
C GLU A 82 40.88 20.96 10.24
N THR A 83 39.57 20.96 10.14
CA THR A 83 38.69 19.95 10.78
C THR A 83 37.93 19.09 9.79
N GLY A 84 37.76 19.52 8.53
CA GLY A 84 36.91 18.90 7.54
C GLY A 84 35.42 19.16 7.76
N ASP A 85 35.08 20.00 8.74
CA ASP A 85 33.70 20.41 8.99
C ASP A 85 33.17 21.33 7.88
N LEU A 86 31.86 21.43 7.77
CA LEU A 86 31.17 22.17 6.72
C LEU A 86 30.35 23.32 7.30
N ILE A 87 30.68 24.55 6.90
CA ILE A 87 29.93 25.76 7.26
C ILE A 87 28.84 25.97 6.22
N LEU A 88 27.58 26.00 6.66
CA LEU A 88 26.40 26.32 5.85
C LEU A 88 26.00 27.79 6.08
N GLU A 89 25.82 28.51 4.97
CA GLU A 89 25.33 29.89 4.97
C GLU A 89 23.89 29.94 4.42
N TYR A 90 23.02 30.60 5.15
CA TYR A 90 21.60 30.73 4.77
C TYR A 90 20.99 32.01 5.35
N ALA A 91 19.89 32.47 4.73
CA ALA A 91 19.05 33.52 5.30
C ALA A 91 17.90 32.86 6.08
N ASP A 92 17.66 33.34 7.31
CA ASP A 92 16.49 32.91 8.08
C ASP A 92 15.18 33.59 7.60
N ASN A 93 14.06 33.30 8.25
CA ASN A 93 12.75 33.86 7.87
C ASN A 93 12.68 35.40 8.00
N SER A 94 13.56 36.02 8.81
CA SER A 94 13.65 37.47 8.92
C SER A 94 14.57 38.13 7.86
N GLY A 95 15.20 37.30 7.01
CA GLY A 95 16.20 37.75 6.03
C GLY A 95 17.61 37.93 6.61
N ALA A 96 17.82 37.64 7.90
CA ALA A 96 19.13 37.71 8.51
C ALA A 96 20.03 36.55 8.07
N MET A 97 21.26 36.85 7.68
CA MET A 97 22.26 35.84 7.32
C MET A 97 22.72 35.09 8.57
N LYS A 98 22.69 33.74 8.48
CA LYS A 98 23.13 32.81 9.51
C LYS A 98 24.22 31.90 8.98
N GLN A 99 25.06 31.42 9.87
CA GLN A 99 26.07 30.40 9.62
C GLN A 99 25.96 29.32 10.70
N GLU A 100 25.98 28.06 10.30
CA GLU A 100 26.06 26.90 11.20
C GLU A 100 27.10 25.92 10.67
N THR A 101 27.85 25.28 11.59
CA THR A 101 28.87 24.28 11.25
C THR A 101 28.36 22.87 11.53
N PHE A 102 28.56 21.97 10.58
CA PHE A 102 28.19 20.56 10.66
C PHE A 102 29.35 19.65 10.28
N ASN A 103 29.46 18.48 10.93
CA ASN A 103 30.45 17.47 10.57
C ASN A 103 30.12 16.76 9.24
N MET A 104 28.83 16.70 8.87
CA MET A 104 28.36 16.04 7.63
C MET A 104 27.17 16.80 7.05
N VAL A 105 27.14 16.91 5.73
CA VAL A 105 25.98 17.43 4.98
C VAL A 105 25.50 16.36 4.00
N VAL A 106 24.23 15.94 4.15
CA VAL A 106 23.58 15.01 3.24
C VAL A 106 22.73 15.78 2.24
N LEU A 107 22.99 15.59 0.94
CA LEU A 107 22.26 16.26 -0.13
C LEU A 107 20.97 15.48 -0.46
N SER A 108 19.82 16.10 -0.21
CA SER A 108 18.52 15.57 -0.63
C SER A 108 18.33 15.77 -2.13
N VAL A 109 18.93 14.89 -2.94
CA VAL A 109 18.92 14.95 -4.41
C VAL A 109 17.58 14.58 -4.99
N GLY A 110 17.21 15.18 -6.12
CA GLY A 110 15.95 14.94 -6.82
C GLY A 110 16.01 13.74 -7.75
N LEU A 111 14.83 13.38 -8.29
CA LEU A 111 14.65 12.35 -9.33
C LEU A 111 14.72 13.01 -10.72
N GLN A 112 15.36 12.33 -11.65
CA GLN A 112 15.50 12.77 -13.04
C GLN A 112 15.44 11.56 -13.97
N ILE A 113 14.83 11.73 -15.15
CA ILE A 113 14.78 10.68 -16.17
C ILE A 113 16.15 10.50 -16.79
N GLN A 114 16.58 9.24 -16.91
CA GLN A 114 17.85 8.92 -17.57
C GLN A 114 17.76 9.15 -19.08
N PRO A 115 18.83 9.65 -19.73
CA PRO A 115 18.83 9.94 -21.16
C PRO A 115 18.44 8.74 -22.03
N GLY A 116 18.91 7.52 -21.72
CA GLY A 116 18.57 6.31 -22.47
C GLY A 116 17.07 5.96 -22.40
N THR A 117 16.41 6.23 -21.29
CA THR A 117 14.95 6.03 -21.15
C THR A 117 14.17 7.03 -22.00
N ALA A 118 14.60 8.28 -22.02
CA ALA A 118 14.00 9.32 -22.89
C ALA A 118 14.21 9.00 -24.37
N GLU A 119 15.36 8.45 -24.75
CA GLU A 119 15.63 7.99 -26.12
C GLU A 119 14.74 6.81 -26.51
N LEU A 120 14.56 5.83 -25.62
CA LEU A 120 13.63 4.72 -25.84
C LEU A 120 12.20 5.21 -26.08
N ALA A 121 11.71 6.13 -25.25
CA ALA A 121 10.38 6.71 -25.42
C ALA A 121 10.21 7.39 -26.79
N LYS A 122 11.22 8.15 -27.25
CA LYS A 122 11.23 8.74 -28.59
C LYS A 122 11.23 7.67 -29.70
N ARG A 123 11.98 6.59 -29.55
CA ARG A 123 11.98 5.48 -30.53
C ARG A 123 10.63 4.77 -30.60
N LEU A 124 9.90 4.72 -29.51
CA LEU A 124 8.54 4.18 -29.42
C LEU A 124 7.47 5.17 -29.85
N ASP A 125 7.84 6.40 -30.26
CA ASP A 125 6.93 7.49 -30.61
C ASP A 125 5.96 7.85 -29.47
N VAL A 126 6.46 7.83 -28.22
CA VAL A 126 5.74 8.26 -27.02
C VAL A 126 6.10 9.70 -26.70
N LYS A 127 5.10 10.55 -26.53
CA LYS A 127 5.29 11.97 -26.19
C LYS A 127 5.84 12.14 -24.78
N LEU A 128 6.82 13.05 -24.70
CA LEU A 128 7.44 13.45 -23.44
C LEU A 128 7.19 14.92 -23.16
N ASP A 129 7.06 15.27 -21.89
CA ASP A 129 6.99 16.66 -21.45
C ASP A 129 8.36 17.36 -21.53
N LYS A 130 8.40 18.64 -21.14
CA LYS A 130 9.63 19.45 -21.13
C LYS A 130 10.73 18.93 -20.19
N TYR A 131 10.42 18.00 -19.28
CA TYR A 131 11.34 17.37 -18.32
C TYR A 131 11.67 15.92 -18.70
N ASN A 132 11.23 15.45 -19.86
CA ASN A 132 11.34 14.09 -20.37
C ASN A 132 10.52 13.03 -19.60
N PHE A 133 9.51 13.41 -18.83
CA PHE A 133 8.49 12.48 -18.35
C PHE A 133 7.45 12.22 -19.45
N VAL A 134 6.83 11.04 -19.41
CA VAL A 134 5.75 10.69 -20.35
C VAL A 134 4.53 11.56 -20.08
N GLU A 135 4.03 12.23 -21.14
CA GLU A 135 2.77 12.94 -21.06
C GLU A 135 1.60 11.98 -20.92
N SER A 136 0.73 12.23 -19.96
CA SER A 136 -0.51 11.49 -19.75
C SER A 136 -1.67 12.45 -19.46
N ASP A 137 -2.89 12.01 -19.77
CA ASP A 137 -4.11 12.76 -19.47
C ASP A 137 -4.57 12.49 -18.03
N PRO A 138 -5.10 13.46 -17.27
CA PRO A 138 -5.53 13.27 -15.89
C PRO A 138 -6.66 12.24 -15.72
N PHE A 139 -7.42 11.93 -16.78
CA PHE A 139 -8.49 10.93 -16.76
C PHE A 139 -8.06 9.57 -17.27
N THR A 140 -6.88 9.48 -17.92
CA THR A 140 -6.25 8.23 -18.36
C THR A 140 -4.78 8.20 -17.93
N PRO A 141 -4.51 8.21 -16.62
CA PRO A 141 -3.21 8.54 -16.07
C PRO A 141 -2.07 7.56 -16.44
N VAL A 142 -2.37 6.32 -16.77
CA VAL A 142 -1.33 5.33 -17.16
C VAL A 142 -1.25 5.08 -18.66
N ASN A 143 -2.06 5.77 -19.47
CA ASN A 143 -1.96 5.71 -20.91
C ASN A 143 -0.85 6.63 -21.42
N THR A 144 -0.26 6.26 -22.54
CA THR A 144 0.66 7.13 -23.29
C THR A 144 -0.04 7.72 -24.51
N SER A 145 0.65 8.58 -25.24
CA SER A 145 0.18 9.10 -26.53
C SER A 145 0.01 8.03 -27.62
N ARG A 146 0.53 6.82 -27.39
CA ARG A 146 0.50 5.69 -28.33
C ARG A 146 -0.32 4.53 -27.77
N PRO A 147 -1.41 4.11 -28.44
CA PRO A 147 -2.22 2.97 -28.03
C PRO A 147 -1.38 1.69 -27.89
N GLY A 148 -1.70 0.86 -26.88
CA GLY A 148 -0.98 -0.37 -26.58
C GLY A 148 0.34 -0.17 -25.82
N ILE A 149 0.73 1.07 -25.52
CA ILE A 149 1.89 1.40 -24.68
C ILE A 149 1.39 2.15 -23.46
N TYR A 150 1.71 1.61 -22.29
CA TYR A 150 1.32 2.15 -21.00
C TYR A 150 2.53 2.63 -20.21
N THR A 151 2.34 3.56 -19.29
CA THR A 151 3.38 4.12 -18.44
C THR A 151 3.03 3.94 -16.97
N CYS A 152 4.03 3.78 -16.13
CA CYS A 152 3.86 3.71 -14.67
C CYS A 152 5.12 4.17 -13.94
N GLY A 153 4.96 4.51 -12.67
CA GLY A 153 6.06 4.89 -11.79
C GLY A 153 6.75 6.19 -12.21
N VAL A 154 8.03 6.30 -11.89
CA VAL A 154 8.79 7.56 -12.05
C VAL A 154 8.89 8.05 -13.49
N LEU A 155 8.71 7.18 -14.48
CA LEU A 155 8.73 7.58 -15.89
C LEU A 155 7.58 8.54 -16.25
N GLN A 156 6.45 8.46 -15.55
CA GLN A 156 5.31 9.36 -15.73
C GLN A 156 5.48 10.68 -14.96
N GLY A 157 6.19 10.66 -13.84
CA GLY A 157 6.44 11.81 -12.99
C GLY A 157 7.04 11.40 -11.65
N PRO A 158 7.67 12.33 -10.93
CA PRO A 158 8.26 12.03 -9.63
C PRO A 158 7.20 11.58 -8.62
N LYS A 159 7.35 10.38 -8.07
CA LYS A 159 6.42 9.75 -7.12
C LYS A 159 7.11 8.74 -6.22
N ASP A 160 6.42 8.27 -5.20
CA ASP A 160 6.92 7.31 -4.23
C ASP A 160 6.69 5.83 -4.65
N ILE A 161 7.13 4.90 -3.78
CA ILE A 161 6.99 3.47 -4.03
C ILE A 161 5.53 3.01 -4.04
N PRO A 162 4.67 3.39 -3.05
CA PRO A 162 3.26 3.03 -3.06
C PRO A 162 2.52 3.45 -4.34
N GLU A 163 2.75 4.68 -4.79
CA GLU A 163 2.18 5.20 -6.04
C GLU A 163 2.68 4.43 -7.26
N SER A 164 3.99 4.14 -7.32
CA SER A 164 4.61 3.38 -8.42
C SER A 164 4.04 1.96 -8.51
N VAL A 165 3.83 1.28 -7.38
CA VAL A 165 3.24 -0.07 -7.34
C VAL A 165 1.77 -0.06 -7.77
N ALA A 166 1.01 0.95 -7.33
CA ALA A 166 -0.37 1.11 -7.76
C ALA A 166 -0.46 1.37 -9.27
N GLU A 167 0.37 2.26 -9.81
CA GLU A 167 0.37 2.54 -11.25
C GLU A 167 0.85 1.36 -12.11
N ALA A 168 1.82 0.57 -11.62
CA ALA A 168 2.24 -0.65 -12.31
C ALA A 168 1.08 -1.64 -12.41
N SER A 169 0.29 -1.80 -11.34
CA SER A 169 -0.92 -2.61 -11.35
C SER A 169 -2.00 -2.02 -12.26
N ALA A 170 -2.13 -0.68 -12.31
CA ALA A 170 -3.08 0.00 -13.21
C ALA A 170 -2.71 -0.20 -14.69
N ALA A 171 -1.44 -0.06 -15.04
CA ALA A 171 -0.94 -0.33 -16.39
C ALA A 171 -1.19 -1.80 -16.79
N ALA A 172 -0.96 -2.74 -15.86
CA ALA A 172 -1.27 -4.15 -16.06
C ALA A 172 -2.78 -4.40 -16.26
N CYS A 173 -3.65 -3.64 -15.57
CA CYS A 173 -5.11 -3.70 -15.77
C CYS A 173 -5.50 -3.40 -17.22
N LEU A 174 -5.00 -2.28 -17.75
CA LEU A 174 -5.31 -1.86 -19.12
C LEU A 174 -4.71 -2.81 -20.16
N ALA A 175 -3.47 -3.25 -19.97
CA ALA A 175 -2.87 -4.27 -20.82
C ALA A 175 -3.66 -5.59 -20.79
N GLY A 176 -4.15 -5.98 -19.60
CA GLY A 176 -4.99 -7.17 -19.42
C GLY A 176 -6.36 -7.04 -20.10
N ALA A 177 -6.94 -5.83 -20.19
CA ALA A 177 -8.17 -5.58 -20.92
C ALA A 177 -7.98 -5.75 -22.44
N GLU A 178 -6.90 -5.20 -23.00
CA GLU A 178 -6.54 -5.40 -24.42
C GLU A 178 -6.30 -6.87 -24.78
N LEU A 179 -5.80 -7.66 -23.83
CA LEU A 179 -5.48 -9.08 -24.04
C LEU A 179 -6.58 -10.03 -23.51
N ALA A 180 -7.73 -9.52 -23.11
CA ALA A 180 -8.77 -10.33 -22.44
C ALA A 180 -9.24 -11.52 -23.27
N GLU A 181 -9.39 -11.37 -24.59
CA GLU A 181 -9.81 -12.43 -25.51
C GLU A 181 -8.75 -13.54 -25.67
N ALA A 182 -7.46 -13.18 -25.52
CA ALA A 182 -6.36 -14.14 -25.62
C ALA A 182 -6.00 -14.81 -24.27
N ARG A 183 -6.78 -14.54 -23.20
CA ARG A 183 -6.50 -15.10 -21.88
C ARG A 183 -6.44 -16.62 -21.90
N GLY A 184 -5.33 -17.19 -21.43
CA GLY A 184 -5.13 -18.63 -21.29
C GLY A 184 -4.70 -19.35 -22.58
N THR A 185 -4.54 -18.65 -23.71
CA THR A 185 -4.11 -19.29 -24.96
C THR A 185 -2.66 -19.74 -24.95
N GLU A 186 -1.82 -19.05 -24.18
CA GLU A 186 -0.37 -19.30 -24.08
C GLU A 186 0.03 -20.05 -22.80
N ILE A 187 -0.95 -20.61 -22.06
CA ILE A 187 -0.64 -21.38 -20.84
C ILE A 187 -0.03 -22.72 -21.24
N ALA A 188 1.25 -22.90 -20.92
CA ALA A 188 1.90 -24.21 -20.97
C ALA A 188 1.38 -25.06 -19.79
N LYS A 189 0.74 -26.20 -20.10
CA LYS A 189 0.35 -27.16 -19.05
C LYS A 189 1.61 -27.89 -18.59
N VAL A 190 1.97 -27.70 -17.33
CA VAL A 190 2.98 -28.51 -16.65
C VAL A 190 2.31 -29.84 -16.30
N GLU A 191 2.77 -30.94 -16.85
CA GLU A 191 2.33 -32.28 -16.46
C GLU A 191 2.94 -32.57 -15.07
N ILE A 192 2.10 -32.63 -14.05
CA ILE A 192 2.48 -33.10 -12.73
C ILE A 192 2.41 -34.62 -12.76
N PRO A 193 3.50 -35.34 -12.41
CA PRO A 193 3.49 -36.82 -12.35
C PRO A 193 2.43 -37.36 -11.38
N GLU A 194 2.00 -38.59 -11.60
CA GLU A 194 1.10 -39.28 -10.67
C GLU A 194 1.71 -39.29 -9.24
N PRO A 195 0.90 -39.02 -8.22
CA PRO A 195 1.37 -38.96 -6.84
C PRO A 195 2.01 -40.29 -6.40
N ILE A 196 3.20 -40.21 -5.80
CA ILE A 196 3.87 -41.37 -5.21
C ILE A 196 3.11 -41.76 -3.94
N ASP A 197 2.59 -42.99 -3.93
CA ASP A 197 1.95 -43.54 -2.71
C ASP A 197 3.01 -43.92 -1.69
N VAL A 198 3.00 -43.24 -0.56
CA VAL A 198 3.92 -43.47 0.57
C VAL A 198 3.22 -44.07 1.81
N TYR A 199 1.92 -44.43 1.68
CA TYR A 199 1.18 -44.95 2.80
C TYR A 199 1.74 -46.30 3.29
N GLY A 200 1.96 -46.40 4.60
CA GLY A 200 2.53 -47.61 5.22
C GLY A 200 4.02 -47.87 4.98
N GLN A 201 4.69 -46.99 4.19
CA GLN A 201 6.12 -47.09 3.93
C GLN A 201 6.94 -46.57 5.12
N LYS A 202 8.08 -47.23 5.40
CA LYS A 202 9.07 -46.69 6.34
C LYS A 202 9.65 -45.37 5.79
N PRO A 203 9.91 -44.38 6.66
CA PRO A 203 10.55 -43.14 6.24
C PRO A 203 11.89 -43.39 5.53
N ARG A 204 12.09 -42.75 4.38
CA ARG A 204 13.33 -42.71 3.59
C ARG A 204 13.67 -41.25 3.35
N ILE A 205 14.49 -40.68 4.22
CA ILE A 205 14.70 -39.25 4.31
C ILE A 205 15.94 -38.85 3.53
N GLY A 206 15.80 -37.86 2.64
CA GLY A 206 16.91 -37.13 2.02
C GLY A 206 17.15 -35.80 2.72
N VAL A 207 18.41 -35.49 3.04
CA VAL A 207 18.79 -34.23 3.69
C VAL A 207 19.75 -33.46 2.79
N PHE A 208 19.34 -32.24 2.41
CA PHE A 208 20.12 -31.33 1.56
C PHE A 208 20.56 -30.11 2.39
N VAL A 209 21.88 -29.93 2.55
CA VAL A 209 22.44 -28.86 3.39
C VAL A 209 22.97 -27.74 2.49
N CYS A 210 22.48 -26.51 2.71
CA CYS A 210 22.82 -25.34 1.91
C CYS A 210 24.02 -24.59 2.50
N ASN A 211 24.99 -24.27 1.67
CA ASN A 211 26.09 -23.35 2.03
C ASN A 211 25.62 -21.89 2.06
N CYS A 212 24.64 -21.52 1.21
CA CYS A 212 24.18 -20.13 1.03
C CYS A 212 25.35 -19.14 0.88
N GLY A 213 26.38 -19.52 0.15
CA GLY A 213 27.65 -18.81 0.06
C GLY A 213 28.27 -18.59 1.45
N ILE A 214 28.66 -17.36 1.75
CA ILE A 214 29.27 -16.98 3.04
C ILE A 214 28.25 -16.90 4.18
N ASN A 215 26.93 -16.87 3.91
CA ASN A 215 25.91 -16.68 4.94
C ASN A 215 25.76 -17.88 5.88
N ILE A 216 25.96 -19.09 5.37
CA ILE A 216 25.98 -20.31 6.17
C ILE A 216 27.38 -20.90 6.17
N GLY A 217 27.93 -21.21 4.99
CA GLY A 217 29.23 -21.88 4.88
C GLY A 217 30.42 -21.04 5.34
N GLY A 218 30.27 -19.72 5.54
CA GLY A 218 31.29 -18.90 6.18
C GLY A 218 31.36 -19.03 7.70
N ILE A 219 30.36 -19.68 8.32
CA ILE A 219 30.24 -19.79 9.80
C ILE A 219 30.09 -21.27 10.21
N VAL A 220 29.19 -22.01 9.54
CA VAL A 220 28.84 -23.40 9.83
C VAL A 220 29.73 -24.32 8.98
N ASP A 221 30.31 -25.35 9.56
CA ASP A 221 30.97 -26.45 8.86
C ASP A 221 29.87 -27.34 8.21
N VAL A 222 29.48 -26.96 6.99
CA VAL A 222 28.41 -27.62 6.25
C VAL A 222 28.72 -29.09 5.94
N PRO A 223 29.95 -29.49 5.52
CA PRO A 223 30.32 -30.87 5.41
C PRO A 223 30.13 -31.69 6.69
N ALA A 224 30.52 -31.16 7.85
CA ALA A 224 30.32 -31.83 9.14
C ALA A 224 28.84 -31.97 9.52
N VAL A 225 27.97 -31.04 9.09
CA VAL A 225 26.51 -31.16 9.29
C VAL A 225 25.93 -32.24 8.39
N LYS A 226 26.35 -32.30 7.10
CA LYS A 226 25.95 -33.34 6.14
C LYS A 226 26.36 -34.75 6.64
N ASP A 227 27.60 -34.91 7.04
CA ASP A 227 28.13 -36.20 7.54
C ASP A 227 27.38 -36.62 8.81
N TYR A 228 27.09 -35.71 9.71
CA TYR A 228 26.25 -35.98 10.88
C TYR A 228 24.82 -36.39 10.45
N ALA A 229 24.22 -35.71 9.52
CA ALA A 229 22.86 -36.03 9.05
C ALA A 229 22.78 -37.47 8.50
N ALA A 230 23.84 -37.97 7.85
CA ALA A 230 23.91 -39.32 7.35
C ALA A 230 23.88 -40.41 8.46
N THR A 231 24.19 -40.03 9.68
CA THR A 231 24.14 -40.96 10.85
C THR A 231 22.77 -41.07 11.52
N LEU A 232 21.84 -40.18 11.13
CA LEU A 232 20.51 -40.09 11.77
C LEU A 232 19.56 -41.21 11.30
N PRO A 233 18.65 -41.67 12.16
CA PRO A 233 17.68 -42.69 11.78
C PRO A 233 16.85 -42.33 10.56
N SER A 234 16.60 -43.30 9.69
CA SER A 234 15.79 -43.16 8.46
C SER A 234 16.38 -42.25 7.39
N VAL A 235 17.52 -41.62 7.60
CA VAL A 235 18.22 -40.88 6.55
C VAL A 235 18.90 -41.85 5.61
N VAL A 236 18.59 -41.79 4.34
CA VAL A 236 19.14 -42.69 3.30
C VAL A 236 20.00 -41.95 2.27
N PHE A 237 19.92 -40.64 2.25
CA PHE A 237 20.72 -39.79 1.36
C PHE A 237 21.01 -38.45 2.01
N THR A 238 22.22 -37.93 1.83
CA THR A 238 22.64 -36.58 2.24
C THR A 238 23.50 -35.95 1.17
N ASP A 239 23.31 -34.65 0.98
CA ASP A 239 24.13 -33.85 0.06
C ASP A 239 24.29 -32.41 0.58
N ASP A 240 25.36 -31.75 0.14
CA ASP A 240 25.54 -30.32 0.40
C ASP A 240 25.68 -29.54 -0.91
N ASN A 241 25.06 -28.37 -0.96
CA ASN A 241 24.96 -27.57 -2.17
C ASN A 241 25.32 -26.11 -1.89
N LEU A 242 25.95 -25.45 -2.87
CA LEU A 242 26.33 -24.04 -2.73
C LEU A 242 25.10 -23.15 -2.54
N PHE A 243 24.06 -23.36 -3.35
CA PHE A 243 22.76 -22.69 -3.26
C PHE A 243 21.65 -23.72 -3.54
N THR A 244 21.10 -24.31 -2.49
CA THR A 244 20.03 -25.32 -2.64
C THR A 244 18.78 -24.77 -3.36
N CYS A 245 18.58 -23.45 -3.34
CA CYS A 245 17.48 -22.78 -4.03
C CYS A 245 17.73 -22.52 -5.53
N SER A 246 18.90 -22.84 -6.07
CA SER A 246 19.16 -22.69 -7.50
C SER A 246 18.43 -23.75 -8.33
N GLN A 247 18.15 -23.46 -9.60
CA GLN A 247 17.39 -24.36 -10.47
C GLN A 247 18.10 -25.70 -10.69
N ASP A 248 19.40 -25.68 -10.91
CA ASP A 248 20.23 -26.86 -11.03
C ASP A 248 20.18 -27.77 -9.80
N THR A 249 20.20 -27.20 -8.59
CA THR A 249 20.05 -27.98 -7.36
C THR A 249 18.63 -28.50 -7.17
N GLN A 250 17.59 -27.74 -7.54
CA GLN A 250 16.23 -28.26 -7.54
C GLN A 250 16.09 -29.47 -8.46
N ASP A 251 16.74 -29.48 -9.61
CA ASP A 251 16.75 -30.60 -10.54
C ASP A 251 17.50 -31.80 -9.93
N ILE A 252 18.62 -31.58 -9.25
CA ILE A 252 19.33 -32.61 -8.48
C ILE A 252 18.42 -33.20 -7.40
N ILE A 253 17.68 -32.38 -6.63
CA ILE A 253 16.76 -32.85 -5.60
C ILE A 253 15.72 -33.80 -6.23
N LYS A 254 15.13 -33.43 -7.36
CA LYS A 254 14.17 -34.30 -8.09
C LYS A 254 14.79 -35.64 -8.50
N GLU A 255 15.99 -35.60 -9.08
CA GLU A 255 16.75 -36.82 -9.46
C GLU A 255 16.97 -37.72 -8.23
N LYS A 256 17.43 -37.15 -7.11
CA LYS A 256 17.72 -37.91 -5.90
C LYS A 256 16.48 -38.47 -5.22
N ILE A 257 15.33 -37.77 -5.30
CA ILE A 257 14.03 -38.31 -4.84
C ILE A 257 13.71 -39.61 -5.58
N ILE A 258 13.88 -39.64 -6.89
CA ILE A 258 13.60 -40.82 -7.73
C ILE A 258 14.66 -41.89 -7.52
N GLU A 259 15.93 -41.55 -7.60
CA GLU A 259 17.08 -42.48 -7.52
C GLU A 259 17.08 -43.26 -6.18
N HIS A 260 16.92 -42.55 -5.08
CA HIS A 260 16.95 -43.13 -3.74
C HIS A 260 15.57 -43.47 -3.19
N GLN A 261 14.50 -43.30 -3.99
CA GLN A 261 13.12 -43.49 -3.60
C GLN A 261 12.81 -42.75 -2.30
N LEU A 262 13.19 -41.49 -2.22
CA LEU A 262 12.97 -40.70 -1.02
C LEU A 262 11.47 -40.45 -0.87
N ASN A 263 10.96 -40.60 0.35
CA ASN A 263 9.57 -40.29 0.68
C ASN A 263 9.43 -39.20 1.75
N ARG A 264 10.53 -38.59 2.16
CA ARG A 264 10.62 -37.39 2.99
C ARG A 264 11.84 -36.60 2.54
N VAL A 265 11.73 -35.29 2.51
CA VAL A 265 12.85 -34.41 2.15
C VAL A 265 13.04 -33.31 3.18
N ILE A 266 14.28 -33.07 3.54
CA ILE A 266 14.69 -31.99 4.43
C ILE A 266 15.67 -31.08 3.69
N VAL A 267 15.43 -29.78 3.74
CA VAL A 267 16.38 -28.77 3.31
C VAL A 267 16.85 -27.96 4.51
N ALA A 268 18.11 -28.12 4.88
CA ALA A 268 18.76 -27.33 5.91
C ALA A 268 19.36 -26.07 5.31
N SER A 269 18.68 -24.93 5.44
CA SER A 269 19.08 -23.68 4.75
C SER A 269 18.56 -22.41 5.46
N CYS A 270 18.03 -21.47 4.72
CA CYS A 270 17.43 -20.22 5.21
C CYS A 270 16.07 -20.45 5.89
N SER A 271 15.38 -19.34 6.21
CA SER A 271 14.04 -19.41 6.79
C SER A 271 13.01 -20.02 5.84
N PRO A 272 12.07 -20.86 6.32
CA PRO A 272 10.92 -21.33 5.52
C PRO A 272 10.18 -20.21 4.80
N LYS A 273 10.03 -19.03 5.44
CA LYS A 273 9.40 -17.84 4.82
C LYS A 273 10.03 -17.40 3.49
N THR A 274 11.26 -17.84 3.20
CA THR A 274 11.97 -17.42 1.98
C THR A 274 11.69 -18.35 0.81
N HIS A 275 11.80 -19.67 0.98
CA HIS A 275 11.81 -20.62 -0.13
C HIS A 275 11.05 -21.93 0.13
N GLU A 276 10.28 -22.04 1.24
CA GLU A 276 9.53 -23.28 1.56
C GLU A 276 8.61 -23.68 0.41
N GLN A 277 7.84 -22.73 -0.10
CA GLN A 277 6.89 -22.97 -1.20
C GLN A 277 7.59 -23.51 -2.46
N MET A 278 8.74 -22.94 -2.80
CA MET A 278 9.52 -23.38 -3.97
C MET A 278 10.02 -24.83 -3.81
N PHE A 279 10.48 -25.22 -2.62
CA PHE A 279 10.89 -26.61 -2.38
C PHE A 279 9.70 -27.57 -2.35
N MET A 280 8.56 -27.14 -1.81
CA MET A 280 7.32 -27.91 -1.86
C MET A 280 6.89 -28.17 -3.30
N GLU A 281 6.96 -27.16 -4.18
CA GLU A 281 6.72 -27.28 -5.61
C GLU A 281 7.76 -28.20 -6.31
N THR A 282 9.00 -28.19 -5.86
CA THR A 282 10.05 -29.11 -6.36
C THR A 282 9.70 -30.58 -6.08
N LEU A 283 9.16 -30.88 -4.89
CA LEU A 283 8.68 -32.22 -4.54
C LEU A 283 7.47 -32.62 -5.41
N GLU A 284 6.50 -31.73 -5.53
CA GLU A 284 5.28 -31.95 -6.32
C GLU A 284 5.61 -32.21 -7.80
N ALA A 285 6.62 -31.53 -8.34
CA ALA A 285 7.09 -31.70 -9.72
C ALA A 285 7.66 -33.11 -10.03
N CYS A 286 8.00 -33.90 -9.02
CA CYS A 286 8.41 -35.31 -9.18
C CYS A 286 7.40 -36.31 -8.58
N GLY A 287 6.17 -35.85 -8.26
CA GLY A 287 5.09 -36.70 -7.77
C GLY A 287 5.12 -36.96 -6.25
N LEU A 288 6.07 -36.41 -5.49
CA LEU A 288 6.09 -36.54 -4.05
C LEU A 288 5.19 -35.47 -3.41
N ASN A 289 4.32 -35.90 -2.48
CA ASN A 289 3.41 -34.98 -1.81
C ASN A 289 4.20 -33.87 -1.10
N LYS A 290 3.86 -32.62 -1.38
CA LYS A 290 4.62 -31.43 -0.92
C LYS A 290 4.64 -31.26 0.60
N TYR A 291 3.71 -31.85 1.34
CA TYR A 291 3.70 -31.81 2.82
C TYR A 291 4.62 -32.86 3.47
N LEU A 292 5.31 -33.68 2.68
CA LEU A 292 6.38 -34.59 3.13
C LEU A 292 7.75 -33.89 3.15
N PHE A 293 7.72 -32.58 3.37
CA PHE A 293 8.84 -31.66 3.37
C PHE A 293 9.06 -31.02 4.75
N GLU A 294 10.30 -30.83 5.14
CA GLU A 294 10.68 -30.08 6.33
C GLU A 294 11.87 -29.17 6.04
N MET A 295 11.89 -28.00 6.63
CA MET A 295 12.97 -27.04 6.44
C MET A 295 13.67 -26.69 7.76
N ALA A 296 14.95 -27.03 7.89
CA ALA A 296 15.78 -26.67 9.03
C ALA A 296 16.41 -25.29 8.83
N ASN A 297 16.05 -24.32 9.66
CA ASN A 297 16.56 -22.94 9.52
C ASN A 297 17.94 -22.81 10.19
N ILE A 298 19.00 -23.13 9.44
CA ILE A 298 20.39 -23.03 9.89
C ILE A 298 21.06 -21.69 9.55
N ARG A 299 20.32 -20.73 8.96
CA ARG A 299 20.78 -19.38 8.66
C ARG A 299 20.28 -18.35 9.66
N ASN A 300 18.99 -17.98 9.58
CA ASN A 300 18.40 -16.90 10.38
C ASN A 300 18.39 -17.20 11.88
N GLN A 301 18.17 -18.45 12.26
CA GLN A 301 18.14 -18.90 13.66
C GLN A 301 19.49 -19.45 14.15
N ASN A 302 20.50 -19.49 13.31
CA ASN A 302 21.78 -20.09 13.63
C ASN A 302 22.99 -19.27 13.16
N SER A 303 23.47 -19.39 11.91
CA SER A 303 24.71 -18.76 11.44
C SER A 303 24.74 -17.24 11.64
N TRP A 304 23.62 -16.56 11.47
CA TRP A 304 23.54 -15.10 11.71
C TRP A 304 23.58 -14.73 13.19
N ILE A 305 23.03 -15.57 14.07
CA ILE A 305 23.04 -15.32 15.52
C ILE A 305 24.39 -15.66 16.13
N HIS A 306 24.98 -16.76 15.70
CA HIS A 306 26.24 -17.30 16.22
C HIS A 306 27.45 -17.00 15.31
N SER A 307 27.43 -15.88 14.59
CA SER A 307 28.47 -15.52 13.63
C SER A 307 29.87 -15.38 14.24
N LYS A 308 29.96 -15.19 15.57
CA LYS A 308 31.23 -15.08 16.32
C LYS A 308 31.67 -16.40 16.97
N ASP A 309 30.88 -17.46 16.84
CA ASP A 309 31.17 -18.77 17.43
C ASP A 309 30.81 -19.89 16.44
N PRO A 310 31.70 -20.20 15.47
CA PRO A 310 31.45 -21.19 14.42
C PRO A 310 31.27 -22.62 14.97
N GLU A 311 31.90 -22.97 16.06
CA GLU A 311 31.78 -24.30 16.68
C GLU A 311 30.36 -24.48 17.25
N ALA A 312 29.89 -23.55 18.08
CA ALA A 312 28.52 -23.56 18.61
C ALA A 312 27.49 -23.47 17.45
N ALA A 313 27.74 -22.69 16.41
CA ALA A 313 26.88 -22.60 15.23
C ALA A 313 26.79 -23.95 14.49
N THR A 314 27.91 -24.67 14.34
CA THR A 314 27.92 -25.96 13.69
C THR A 314 27.20 -27.01 14.54
N GLN A 315 27.41 -27.02 15.87
CA GLN A 315 26.70 -27.93 16.76
C GLN A 315 25.18 -27.66 16.73
N LYS A 316 24.77 -26.42 16.82
CA LYS A 316 23.34 -26.03 16.72
C LYS A 316 22.73 -26.40 15.37
N ALA A 317 23.47 -26.29 14.27
CA ALA A 317 23.00 -26.74 12.96
C ALA A 317 22.71 -28.25 12.95
N LYS A 318 23.58 -29.07 13.56
CA LYS A 318 23.38 -30.51 13.76
C LYS A 318 22.12 -30.79 14.58
N ASP A 319 21.88 -30.05 15.66
CA ASP A 319 20.69 -30.21 16.51
C ASP A 319 19.42 -29.85 15.73
N LEU A 320 19.42 -28.75 14.97
CA LEU A 320 18.29 -28.36 14.13
C LEU A 320 17.98 -29.38 13.03
N VAL A 321 19.00 -29.99 12.43
CA VAL A 321 18.83 -31.07 11.45
C VAL A 321 18.27 -32.32 12.10
N ARG A 322 18.79 -32.72 13.28
CA ARG A 322 18.28 -33.86 14.06
C ARG A 322 16.79 -33.69 14.40
N MET A 323 16.41 -32.51 14.88
CA MET A 323 15.01 -32.18 15.16
C MET A 323 14.13 -32.27 13.90
N SER A 324 14.65 -31.81 12.77
CA SER A 324 13.91 -31.85 11.51
C SER A 324 13.78 -33.28 10.98
N VAL A 325 14.80 -34.14 11.14
CA VAL A 325 14.72 -35.55 10.78
C VAL A 325 13.68 -36.27 11.63
N ALA A 326 13.65 -36.02 12.92
CA ALA A 326 12.67 -36.63 13.85
C ALA A 326 11.23 -36.24 13.45
N ARG A 327 10.99 -34.98 13.15
CA ARG A 327 9.67 -34.52 12.63
C ARG A 327 9.35 -35.13 11.28
N ALA A 328 10.28 -35.10 10.35
CA ALA A 328 10.04 -35.59 8.99
C ALA A 328 9.64 -37.09 8.99
N ALA A 329 10.16 -37.86 9.93
CA ALA A 329 9.80 -39.27 10.09
C ALA A 329 8.30 -39.47 10.43
N THR A 330 7.65 -38.48 11.05
CA THR A 330 6.24 -38.54 11.48
C THR A 330 5.29 -37.83 10.49
N LEU A 331 5.80 -37.17 9.45
CA LEU A 331 4.95 -36.52 8.46
C LEU A 331 4.16 -37.54 7.62
N HIS A 332 2.94 -37.17 7.26
CA HIS A 332 2.08 -37.92 6.35
C HIS A 332 1.57 -37.01 5.22
N PRO A 333 1.14 -37.58 4.08
CA PRO A 333 0.61 -36.79 2.97
C PRO A 333 -0.64 -36.05 3.39
N LEU A 334 -0.73 -34.78 3.00
CA LEU A 334 -1.93 -33.98 3.14
C LEU A 334 -2.49 -33.65 1.76
N HIS A 335 -3.81 -33.48 1.68
CA HIS A 335 -4.50 -33.19 0.43
C HIS A 335 -5.21 -31.85 0.50
N GLU A 336 -4.88 -31.00 -0.45
CA GLU A 336 -5.49 -29.68 -0.62
C GLU A 336 -6.88 -29.81 -1.23
N LYS A 337 -7.81 -29.01 -0.75
CA LYS A 337 -9.16 -28.92 -1.30
C LYS A 337 -9.19 -27.80 -2.34
N LYS A 338 -9.72 -28.13 -3.53
CA LYS A 338 -9.96 -27.14 -4.59
C LYS A 338 -11.41 -26.73 -4.59
N ILE A 339 -11.67 -25.44 -4.72
CA ILE A 339 -13.01 -24.86 -4.78
C ILE A 339 -13.11 -23.93 -5.98
N PRO A 340 -14.23 -23.95 -6.73
CA PRO A 340 -14.44 -23.07 -7.86
C PRO A 340 -14.50 -21.61 -7.41
N VAL A 341 -14.00 -20.68 -8.25
CA VAL A 341 -14.09 -19.24 -8.02
C VAL A 341 -15.32 -18.67 -8.68
N ILE A 342 -16.11 -17.89 -7.92
CA ILE A 342 -17.23 -17.12 -8.47
C ILE A 342 -16.64 -15.94 -9.26
N LYS A 343 -16.85 -15.96 -10.59
CA LYS A 343 -16.23 -15.03 -11.55
C LYS A 343 -16.79 -13.60 -11.52
N ARG A 344 -17.56 -13.24 -10.52
CA ARG A 344 -18.20 -11.94 -10.36
C ARG A 344 -17.45 -11.09 -9.34
N ALA A 345 -17.31 -9.80 -9.61
CA ALA A 345 -16.82 -8.81 -8.65
C ALA A 345 -17.99 -8.01 -8.05
N LEU A 346 -17.82 -7.61 -6.79
CA LEU A 346 -18.65 -6.61 -6.14
C LEU A 346 -17.84 -5.33 -5.98
N VAL A 347 -18.36 -4.19 -6.46
CA VAL A 347 -17.77 -2.86 -6.26
C VAL A 347 -18.71 -2.04 -5.40
N ILE A 348 -18.21 -1.48 -4.30
CA ILE A 348 -18.98 -0.72 -3.32
C ILE A 348 -18.61 0.76 -3.41
N GLY A 349 -19.55 1.57 -3.92
CA GLY A 349 -19.41 3.01 -4.18
C GLY A 349 -19.36 3.34 -5.66
N GLY A 350 -20.32 4.15 -6.14
CA GLY A 350 -20.49 4.57 -7.52
C GLY A 350 -19.80 5.90 -7.86
N GLY A 351 -18.77 6.30 -7.12
CA GLY A 351 -17.90 7.42 -7.46
C GLY A 351 -16.94 7.09 -8.62
N VAL A 352 -16.09 8.07 -9.01
CA VAL A 352 -15.14 7.88 -10.12
C VAL A 352 -14.23 6.66 -9.90
N ALA A 353 -13.75 6.44 -8.69
CA ALA A 353 -12.90 5.28 -8.40
C ALA A 353 -13.66 3.95 -8.60
N GLY A 354 -14.88 3.82 -8.04
CA GLY A 354 -15.67 2.60 -8.20
C GLY A 354 -16.07 2.34 -9.64
N MET A 355 -16.44 3.37 -10.39
CA MET A 355 -16.80 3.25 -11.81
C MET A 355 -15.61 2.80 -12.67
N ASN A 356 -14.40 3.37 -12.45
CA ASN A 356 -13.19 2.94 -13.16
C ASN A 356 -12.76 1.52 -12.76
N ALA A 357 -12.91 1.13 -11.49
CA ALA A 357 -12.66 -0.24 -11.07
C ALA A 357 -13.65 -1.23 -11.71
N ALA A 358 -14.93 -0.85 -11.79
CA ALA A 358 -15.95 -1.67 -12.44
C ALA A 358 -15.67 -1.85 -13.94
N LEU A 359 -15.30 -0.78 -14.67
CA LEU A 359 -14.90 -0.88 -16.08
C LEU A 359 -13.63 -1.71 -16.22
N GLY A 360 -12.58 -1.47 -15.42
CA GLY A 360 -11.35 -2.22 -15.50
C GLY A 360 -11.50 -3.72 -15.27
N LEU A 361 -12.53 -4.15 -14.53
CA LEU A 361 -12.90 -5.56 -14.35
C LEU A 361 -13.75 -6.06 -15.53
N ALA A 362 -14.75 -5.28 -15.94
CA ALA A 362 -15.69 -5.65 -16.99
C ALA A 362 -15.02 -5.73 -18.37
N ASP A 363 -14.11 -4.82 -18.70
CA ASP A 363 -13.32 -4.83 -19.93
C ASP A 363 -12.41 -6.07 -20.01
N GLN A 364 -12.04 -6.65 -18.85
CA GLN A 364 -11.35 -7.92 -18.78
C GLN A 364 -12.30 -9.15 -18.83
N GLY A 365 -13.60 -8.94 -19.04
CA GLY A 365 -14.60 -9.99 -19.21
C GLY A 365 -15.19 -10.55 -17.91
N PHE A 366 -15.03 -9.87 -16.77
CA PHE A 366 -15.61 -10.31 -15.50
C PHE A 366 -16.92 -9.55 -15.19
N PRO A 367 -18.02 -10.26 -14.88
CA PRO A 367 -19.26 -9.62 -14.44
C PRO A 367 -19.05 -8.81 -13.15
N VAL A 368 -19.63 -7.62 -13.09
CA VAL A 368 -19.52 -6.70 -11.96
C VAL A 368 -20.90 -6.29 -11.45
N VAL A 369 -21.09 -6.28 -10.14
CA VAL A 369 -22.20 -5.58 -9.49
C VAL A 369 -21.62 -4.34 -8.81
N LEU A 370 -22.06 -3.15 -9.25
CA LEU A 370 -21.71 -1.87 -8.67
C LEU A 370 -22.84 -1.39 -7.76
N ILE A 371 -22.55 -1.23 -6.47
CA ILE A 371 -23.51 -0.76 -5.46
C ILE A 371 -23.23 0.71 -5.14
N GLU A 372 -24.28 1.54 -5.16
CA GLU A 372 -24.25 2.94 -4.75
C GLU A 372 -25.37 3.24 -3.76
N LYS A 373 -25.05 3.93 -2.67
CA LYS A 373 -26.05 4.31 -1.65
C LYS A 373 -26.98 5.43 -2.10
N GLU A 374 -26.45 6.32 -2.92
CA GLU A 374 -27.21 7.46 -3.45
C GLU A 374 -28.02 7.05 -4.69
N GLU A 375 -28.88 7.94 -5.13
CA GLU A 375 -29.67 7.77 -6.35
C GLU A 375 -28.84 7.88 -7.62
N ARG A 376 -27.78 8.71 -7.58
CA ARG A 376 -26.95 9.08 -8.73
C ARG A 376 -25.52 8.64 -8.54
N LEU A 377 -24.91 8.18 -9.62
CA LEU A 377 -23.48 7.94 -9.69
C LEU A 377 -22.68 9.23 -9.69
N GLY A 378 -21.37 9.13 -9.43
CA GLY A 378 -20.41 10.24 -9.54
C GLY A 378 -19.76 10.65 -8.23
N GLY A 379 -20.44 10.47 -7.09
CA GLY A 379 -19.90 10.83 -5.77
C GLY A 379 -19.38 12.27 -5.72
N MET A 380 -18.20 12.49 -5.13
CA MET A 380 -17.59 13.82 -4.98
C MET A 380 -17.33 14.52 -6.34
N ALA A 381 -17.15 13.78 -7.44
CA ALA A 381 -16.89 14.38 -8.75
C ALA A 381 -18.07 15.21 -9.28
N ASN A 382 -19.31 14.98 -8.81
CA ASN A 382 -20.47 15.84 -9.11
C ASN A 382 -20.29 17.29 -8.65
N HIS A 383 -19.37 17.54 -7.71
CA HIS A 383 -19.08 18.87 -7.15
C HIS A 383 -17.82 19.51 -7.75
N LEU A 384 -17.07 18.78 -8.57
CA LEU A 384 -15.85 19.27 -9.19
C LEU A 384 -16.13 19.85 -10.58
N THR A 385 -15.46 20.94 -10.92
CA THR A 385 -15.65 21.62 -12.22
C THR A 385 -14.56 21.28 -13.21
N ALA A 386 -13.30 21.34 -12.76
CA ALA A 386 -12.13 21.07 -13.59
C ALA A 386 -10.97 20.54 -12.73
N THR A 387 -10.02 19.85 -13.35
CA THR A 387 -8.72 19.52 -12.75
C THR A 387 -7.81 20.76 -12.72
N ILE A 388 -6.63 20.67 -12.08
CA ILE A 388 -5.67 21.79 -12.09
C ILE A 388 -5.08 22.03 -13.49
N GLU A 389 -5.02 21.00 -14.32
CA GLU A 389 -4.62 21.05 -15.74
C GLU A 389 -5.68 21.75 -16.61
N GLY A 390 -6.88 21.94 -16.09
CA GLY A 390 -8.00 22.59 -16.78
C GLY A 390 -8.93 21.62 -17.52
N ALA A 391 -8.76 20.31 -17.34
CA ALA A 391 -9.64 19.31 -17.96
C ALA A 391 -11.04 19.33 -17.30
N ASP A 392 -12.11 19.24 -18.11
CA ASP A 392 -13.50 19.31 -17.66
C ASP A 392 -13.94 18.01 -16.98
N VAL A 393 -14.19 18.08 -15.67
CA VAL A 393 -14.62 16.92 -14.86
C VAL A 393 -16.07 16.56 -15.17
N GLY A 394 -16.93 17.52 -15.50
CA GLY A 394 -18.34 17.26 -15.80
C GLY A 394 -18.51 16.38 -17.03
N SER A 395 -17.88 16.79 -18.15
CA SER A 395 -17.91 16.02 -19.40
C SER A 395 -17.29 14.62 -19.25
N TYR A 396 -16.19 14.52 -18.51
CA TYR A 396 -15.59 13.21 -18.20
C TYR A 396 -16.56 12.32 -17.40
N LEU A 397 -17.19 12.87 -16.37
CA LEU A 397 -18.11 12.13 -15.50
C LEU A 397 -19.34 11.63 -16.26
N GLU A 398 -19.94 12.46 -17.11
CA GLU A 398 -21.07 12.07 -17.95
C GLU A 398 -20.69 10.89 -18.86
N GLY A 399 -19.57 10.99 -19.57
CA GLY A 399 -19.09 9.90 -20.43
C GLY A 399 -18.72 8.63 -19.65
N LEU A 400 -18.20 8.76 -18.42
CA LEU A 400 -17.90 7.62 -17.55
C LEU A 400 -19.19 6.91 -17.08
N ILE A 401 -20.21 7.66 -16.67
CA ILE A 401 -21.52 7.11 -16.27
C ILE A 401 -22.17 6.40 -17.46
N GLU A 402 -22.14 6.98 -18.66
CA GLU A 402 -22.66 6.36 -19.87
C GLU A 402 -21.96 5.02 -20.16
N LYS A 403 -20.63 4.97 -20.13
CA LYS A 403 -19.86 3.74 -20.33
C LYS A 403 -20.25 2.65 -19.33
N VAL A 404 -20.33 2.99 -18.03
CA VAL A 404 -20.66 2.04 -16.96
C VAL A 404 -22.08 1.51 -17.10
N THR A 405 -23.06 2.39 -17.40
CA THR A 405 -24.48 1.99 -17.48
C THR A 405 -24.80 1.23 -18.76
N ALA A 406 -24.07 1.46 -19.85
CA ALA A 406 -24.23 0.77 -21.11
C ALA A 406 -23.44 -0.57 -21.17
N HIS A 407 -22.51 -0.81 -20.25
CA HIS A 407 -21.66 -2.00 -20.30
C HIS A 407 -22.42 -3.28 -19.93
N SER A 408 -22.42 -4.28 -20.83
CA SER A 408 -23.19 -5.52 -20.67
C SER A 408 -22.79 -6.39 -19.44
N GLN A 409 -21.55 -6.26 -18.97
CA GLN A 409 -21.03 -6.99 -17.81
C GLN A 409 -21.22 -6.23 -16.49
N ILE A 410 -21.73 -4.99 -16.49
CA ILE A 410 -21.90 -4.20 -15.27
C ILE A 410 -23.38 -4.07 -14.91
N GLN A 411 -23.73 -4.50 -13.71
CA GLN A 411 -25.04 -4.24 -13.12
C GLN A 411 -24.90 -3.14 -12.07
N VAL A 412 -25.58 -2.03 -12.26
CA VAL A 412 -25.61 -0.91 -11.31
C VAL A 412 -26.83 -1.04 -10.38
N LEU A 413 -26.61 -0.95 -9.08
CA LEU A 413 -27.64 -0.93 -8.05
C LEU A 413 -27.49 0.38 -7.25
N THR A 414 -28.35 1.34 -7.51
CA THR A 414 -28.43 2.61 -6.76
C THR A 414 -29.40 2.51 -5.59
N ARG A 415 -29.37 3.46 -4.65
CA ARG A 415 -30.17 3.45 -3.43
C ARG A 415 -30.07 2.11 -2.69
N SER A 416 -28.84 1.62 -2.53
CA SER A 416 -28.58 0.27 -2.04
C SER A 416 -27.67 0.27 -0.82
N LEU A 417 -28.06 -0.47 0.22
CA LEU A 417 -27.36 -0.61 1.48
C LEU A 417 -26.94 -2.05 1.72
N ILE A 418 -25.71 -2.24 2.18
CA ILE A 418 -25.18 -3.56 2.57
C ILE A 418 -25.59 -3.84 4.00
N VAL A 419 -26.20 -4.98 4.27
CA VAL A 419 -26.69 -5.40 5.57
C VAL A 419 -26.11 -6.73 6.06
N GLY A 420 -25.43 -7.47 5.20
CA GLY A 420 -24.79 -8.73 5.56
C GLY A 420 -23.63 -9.07 4.63
N PHE A 421 -22.63 -9.78 5.16
CA PHE A 421 -21.47 -10.25 4.42
C PHE A 421 -20.95 -11.56 5.01
N SER A 422 -20.70 -12.56 4.17
CA SER A 422 -20.20 -13.87 4.59
C SER A 422 -19.35 -14.52 3.50
N GLY A 423 -18.70 -15.64 3.83
CA GLY A 423 -17.86 -16.38 2.90
C GLY A 423 -16.37 -16.03 3.03
N PHE A 424 -15.62 -16.33 1.99
CA PHE A 424 -14.17 -16.19 1.92
C PHE A 424 -13.73 -15.85 0.48
N LYS A 425 -12.45 -15.55 0.30
CA LYS A 425 -11.89 -15.20 -1.02
C LYS A 425 -12.34 -16.19 -2.09
N GLY A 426 -12.81 -15.68 -3.22
CA GLY A 426 -13.34 -16.46 -4.31
C GLY A 426 -14.81 -16.88 -4.16
N ASN A 427 -15.38 -16.82 -2.95
CA ASN A 427 -16.73 -17.28 -2.62
C ASN A 427 -17.37 -16.47 -1.50
N PHE A 428 -17.63 -15.19 -1.77
CA PHE A 428 -18.35 -14.30 -0.87
C PHE A 428 -19.83 -14.23 -1.21
N THR A 429 -20.65 -13.95 -0.21
CA THR A 429 -22.07 -13.60 -0.36
C THR A 429 -22.33 -12.29 0.40
N THR A 430 -22.88 -11.29 -0.30
CA THR A 430 -23.29 -10.00 0.28
C THR A 430 -24.82 -9.87 0.24
N GLU A 431 -25.41 -9.48 1.37
CA GLU A 431 -26.84 -9.18 1.48
C GLU A 431 -27.03 -7.66 1.36
N VAL A 432 -27.94 -7.27 0.46
CA VAL A 432 -28.14 -5.87 0.07
C VAL A 432 -29.63 -5.54 0.10
N LEU A 433 -29.98 -4.38 0.66
CA LEU A 433 -31.32 -3.78 0.51
C LEU A 433 -31.28 -2.81 -0.67
N VAL A 434 -32.13 -3.03 -1.68
CA VAL A 434 -32.08 -2.33 -2.95
C VAL A 434 -33.32 -1.45 -3.16
N GLY A 435 -33.11 -0.22 -3.58
CA GLY A 435 -34.12 0.71 -4.00
C GLY A 435 -35.00 1.25 -2.87
N PRO A 436 -35.96 2.11 -3.20
CA PRO A 436 -36.85 2.73 -2.20
C PRO A 436 -37.72 1.73 -1.42
N GLY A 437 -37.97 0.56 -2.00
CA GLY A 437 -38.74 -0.54 -1.38
C GLY A 437 -37.91 -1.42 -0.46
N MET A 438 -36.61 -1.16 -0.31
CA MET A 438 -35.67 -1.93 0.53
C MET A 438 -35.77 -3.44 0.27
N TYR A 439 -35.80 -3.84 -1.02
CA TYR A 439 -35.87 -5.24 -1.42
C TYR A 439 -34.58 -5.96 -1.09
N GLU A 440 -34.68 -7.02 -0.31
CA GLU A 440 -33.53 -7.85 0.05
C GLU A 440 -33.04 -8.65 -1.16
N ARG A 441 -31.72 -8.62 -1.36
CA ARG A 441 -31.05 -9.36 -2.43
C ARG A 441 -29.73 -9.94 -1.93
N LYS A 442 -29.46 -11.20 -2.27
CA LYS A 442 -28.16 -11.85 -2.06
C LYS A 442 -27.35 -11.83 -3.34
N ILE A 443 -26.08 -11.46 -3.22
CA ILE A 443 -25.14 -11.36 -4.34
C ILE A 443 -23.94 -12.23 -4.03
N ASP A 444 -23.77 -13.30 -4.81
CA ASP A 444 -22.58 -14.15 -4.74
C ASP A 444 -21.49 -13.59 -5.66
N HIS A 445 -20.26 -13.48 -5.13
CA HIS A 445 -19.14 -12.90 -5.85
C HIS A 445 -17.79 -13.42 -5.33
N GLY A 446 -16.73 -13.33 -6.15
CA GLY A 446 -15.41 -13.82 -5.77
C GLY A 446 -14.53 -12.76 -5.07
N VAL A 447 -14.76 -11.49 -5.34
CA VAL A 447 -13.94 -10.37 -4.82
C VAL A 447 -14.80 -9.15 -4.49
N VAL A 448 -14.24 -8.27 -3.64
CA VAL A 448 -14.83 -6.98 -3.27
C VAL A 448 -13.85 -5.84 -3.54
N VAL A 449 -14.33 -4.74 -4.13
CA VAL A 449 -13.58 -3.49 -4.26
C VAL A 449 -14.31 -2.39 -3.50
N LEU A 450 -13.65 -1.80 -2.51
CA LEU A 450 -14.17 -0.71 -1.68
C LEU A 450 -13.79 0.63 -2.32
N ALA A 451 -14.79 1.42 -2.69
CA ALA A 451 -14.64 2.74 -3.31
C ALA A 451 -15.63 3.76 -2.72
N THR A 452 -15.89 3.65 -1.42
CA THR A 452 -16.92 4.44 -0.70
C THR A 452 -16.66 5.94 -0.65
N GLY A 453 -15.44 6.37 -0.94
CA GLY A 453 -15.12 7.78 -1.07
C GLY A 453 -14.77 8.49 0.23
N ALA A 454 -14.81 9.82 0.18
CA ALA A 454 -14.64 10.76 1.29
C ALA A 454 -15.38 12.06 0.92
N THR A 455 -15.66 12.89 1.92
CA THR A 455 -16.38 14.17 1.77
C THR A 455 -15.49 15.36 2.11
N GLU A 456 -15.89 16.57 1.68
CA GLU A 456 -15.25 17.81 2.10
C GLU A 456 -15.62 18.11 3.56
N TYR A 457 -14.63 18.45 4.38
CA TYR A 457 -14.86 18.95 5.74
C TYR A 457 -15.75 20.18 5.73
N ARG A 458 -16.72 20.23 6.63
CA ARG A 458 -17.57 21.41 6.82
C ARG A 458 -17.00 22.30 7.92
N PRO A 459 -16.35 23.43 7.56
CA PRO A 459 -15.69 24.29 8.53
C PRO A 459 -16.64 24.84 9.60
N LYS A 460 -16.13 24.94 10.81
CA LYS A 460 -16.78 25.67 11.92
C LYS A 460 -16.06 26.99 12.21
N GLU A 461 -14.89 27.14 11.61
CA GLU A 461 -13.93 28.23 11.77
C GLU A 461 -14.21 29.37 10.78
N PHE A 462 -13.58 30.51 10.99
CA PHE A 462 -13.47 31.63 10.06
C PHE A 462 -14.80 32.16 9.49
N LEU A 463 -15.86 32.16 10.30
CA LEU A 463 -17.22 32.63 9.92
C LEU A 463 -17.92 31.80 8.82
N TYR A 464 -17.45 30.63 8.46
CA TYR A 464 -18.15 29.76 7.52
C TYR A 464 -19.58 29.44 8.00
N GLY A 465 -20.55 29.54 7.11
CA GLY A 465 -21.96 29.36 7.42
C GLY A 465 -22.61 30.55 8.14
N LYS A 466 -21.82 31.55 8.59
CA LYS A 466 -22.30 32.80 9.23
C LYS A 466 -22.25 34.00 8.31
N ASP A 467 -21.31 34.04 7.36
CA ASP A 467 -21.17 35.06 6.35
C ASP A 467 -21.13 34.44 4.95
N GLN A 468 -21.96 34.92 4.02
CA GLN A 468 -22.06 34.39 2.66
C GLN A 468 -20.82 34.66 1.80
N LYS A 469 -19.94 35.56 2.22
CA LYS A 469 -18.66 35.85 1.56
C LYS A 469 -17.58 34.84 1.95
N VAL A 470 -17.87 33.91 2.87
CA VAL A 470 -16.96 32.82 3.27
C VAL A 470 -17.43 31.52 2.66
N VAL A 471 -16.61 30.94 1.78
CA VAL A 471 -16.91 29.74 0.99
C VAL A 471 -15.78 28.73 1.10
N THR A 472 -16.05 27.45 0.76
CA THR A 472 -14.97 26.47 0.55
C THR A 472 -14.35 26.59 -0.83
N GLN A 473 -13.21 25.90 -1.08
CA GLN A 473 -12.60 25.89 -2.41
C GLN A 473 -13.51 25.23 -3.46
N VAL A 474 -14.31 24.24 -3.07
CA VAL A 474 -15.29 23.58 -3.96
C VAL A 474 -16.42 24.55 -4.29
N GLU A 475 -16.96 25.26 -3.31
CA GLU A 475 -18.00 26.28 -3.52
C GLU A 475 -17.49 27.46 -4.36
N LEU A 476 -16.24 27.90 -4.15
CA LEU A 476 -15.60 28.90 -5.00
C LEU A 476 -15.49 28.42 -6.46
N SER A 477 -15.03 27.19 -6.67
CA SER A 477 -14.90 26.60 -8.01
C SER A 477 -16.26 26.58 -8.76
N LYS A 478 -17.34 26.22 -8.05
CA LYS A 478 -18.71 26.24 -8.58
C LYS A 478 -19.15 27.66 -8.89
N ARG A 479 -18.95 28.61 -7.97
CA ARG A 479 -19.26 30.03 -8.19
C ARG A 479 -18.55 30.58 -9.42
N LEU A 480 -17.26 30.28 -9.59
CA LEU A 480 -16.46 30.73 -10.73
C LEU A 480 -17.01 30.19 -12.05
N LYS A 481 -17.49 28.94 -12.09
CA LYS A 481 -18.14 28.35 -13.27
C LYS A 481 -19.48 29.04 -13.58
N GLU A 482 -20.28 29.34 -12.57
CA GLU A 482 -21.64 29.90 -12.72
C GLU A 482 -21.66 31.43 -12.97
N LYS A 483 -20.85 32.19 -12.23
CA LYS A 483 -20.90 33.67 -12.20
C LYS A 483 -19.63 34.35 -12.74
N GLY A 484 -18.54 33.58 -12.91
CA GLY A 484 -17.23 34.13 -13.25
C GLY A 484 -16.57 34.87 -12.07
N ALA A 485 -15.57 35.71 -12.40
CA ALA A 485 -14.74 36.39 -11.39
C ALA A 485 -14.92 37.95 -11.41
N LYS A 486 -15.84 38.51 -12.19
CA LYS A 486 -15.92 39.95 -12.44
C LYS A 486 -16.15 40.82 -11.20
N ASP A 487 -16.73 40.29 -10.16
CA ASP A 487 -17.06 40.95 -8.88
C ASP A 487 -15.97 40.75 -7.81
N LEU A 488 -14.85 40.13 -8.14
CA LEU A 488 -13.78 39.79 -7.22
C LEU A 488 -12.56 40.71 -7.44
N ASN A 489 -12.39 41.73 -6.60
CA ASN A 489 -11.18 42.58 -6.61
C ASN A 489 -10.13 42.06 -5.68
N ARG A 490 -10.53 41.49 -4.51
CA ARG A 490 -9.61 40.94 -3.52
C ARG A 490 -10.13 39.66 -2.92
N VAL A 491 -9.36 38.59 -3.03
CA VAL A 491 -9.68 37.24 -2.53
C VAL A 491 -8.60 36.80 -1.55
N VAL A 492 -9.03 36.32 -0.40
CA VAL A 492 -8.12 35.66 0.56
C VAL A 492 -8.46 34.17 0.62
N MET A 493 -7.43 33.31 0.67
CA MET A 493 -7.58 31.86 0.77
C MET A 493 -6.80 31.36 1.99
N ILE A 494 -7.45 30.63 2.91
CA ILE A 494 -6.78 30.03 4.08
C ILE A 494 -6.64 28.52 3.88
N GLN A 495 -5.40 28.01 4.01
CA GLN A 495 -5.08 26.62 3.82
C GLN A 495 -5.21 25.80 5.09
N CYS A 496 -5.33 24.47 4.97
CA CYS A 496 -5.32 23.47 6.03
C CYS A 496 -6.50 23.59 7.02
N VAL A 497 -7.66 24.10 6.59
CA VAL A 497 -8.87 24.16 7.44
C VAL A 497 -9.42 22.75 7.63
N GLY A 498 -9.56 22.30 8.89
CA GLY A 498 -10.00 20.95 9.26
C GLY A 498 -8.98 19.83 8.93
N SER A 499 -7.68 20.19 8.78
CA SER A 499 -6.60 19.23 8.58
C SER A 499 -5.29 19.69 9.20
N ARG A 500 -4.35 18.78 9.47
CA ARG A 500 -3.09 19.03 10.17
C ARG A 500 -3.29 19.69 11.54
N ASN A 501 -4.29 19.24 12.25
CA ASN A 501 -4.67 19.70 13.60
C ASN A 501 -4.83 18.49 14.56
N GLY A 502 -5.28 18.73 15.78
CA GLY A 502 -5.41 17.68 16.80
C GLY A 502 -6.47 16.61 16.48
N GLU A 503 -7.53 16.95 15.74
CA GLU A 503 -8.61 16.02 15.36
C GLU A 503 -8.25 15.25 14.07
N ASN A 504 -7.65 15.93 13.09
CA ASN A 504 -7.19 15.34 11.84
C ASN A 504 -5.72 15.71 11.61
N PRO A 505 -4.77 14.91 12.11
CA PRO A 505 -3.35 15.22 12.03
C PRO A 505 -2.78 15.10 10.59
N ASN A 506 -3.49 14.48 9.66
CA ASN A 506 -3.02 14.25 8.31
C ASN A 506 -3.22 15.45 7.38
N CYS A 507 -2.43 15.51 6.31
CA CYS A 507 -2.63 16.44 5.20
C CYS A 507 -3.74 15.90 4.28
N SER A 508 -4.66 16.75 3.87
CA SER A 508 -5.70 16.38 2.90
C SER A 508 -5.22 16.37 1.44
N ARG A 509 -3.93 16.60 1.19
CA ARG A 509 -3.24 16.45 -0.11
C ARG A 509 -3.74 17.36 -1.23
N ILE A 510 -5.06 17.56 -1.37
CA ILE A 510 -5.71 18.26 -2.49
C ILE A 510 -5.85 19.78 -2.31
N CYS A 511 -5.76 20.29 -1.07
CA CYS A 511 -6.12 21.68 -0.74
C CYS A 511 -5.27 22.72 -1.47
N CYS A 512 -3.94 22.53 -1.50
CA CYS A 512 -3.03 23.46 -2.15
C CYS A 512 -3.28 23.54 -3.65
N GLN A 513 -3.54 22.41 -4.30
CA GLN A 513 -3.85 22.32 -5.73
C GLN A 513 -5.19 23.00 -6.04
N SER A 514 -6.20 22.80 -5.19
CA SER A 514 -7.52 23.43 -5.37
C SER A 514 -7.43 24.95 -5.26
N ALA A 515 -6.69 25.48 -4.29
CA ALA A 515 -6.50 26.92 -4.13
C ALA A 515 -5.74 27.53 -5.32
N ILE A 516 -4.64 26.90 -5.75
CA ILE A 516 -3.85 27.37 -6.91
C ILE A 516 -4.67 27.31 -8.19
N LYS A 517 -5.41 26.22 -8.42
CA LYS A 517 -6.34 26.11 -9.57
C LYS A 517 -7.31 27.28 -9.63
N ASN A 518 -8.02 27.54 -8.50
CA ASN A 518 -8.98 28.63 -8.44
C ASN A 518 -8.32 30.00 -8.59
N ALA A 519 -7.14 30.21 -7.99
CA ALA A 519 -6.37 31.45 -8.15
C ALA A 519 -5.96 31.69 -9.60
N LEU A 520 -5.43 30.69 -10.30
CA LEU A 520 -5.08 30.77 -11.71
C LEU A 520 -6.33 31.02 -12.60
N HIS A 521 -7.45 30.38 -12.28
CA HIS A 521 -8.71 30.61 -12.99
C HIS A 521 -9.18 32.07 -12.84
N ILE A 522 -9.12 32.62 -11.62
CA ILE A 522 -9.46 34.04 -11.38
C ILE A 522 -8.52 34.94 -12.17
N LYS A 523 -7.19 34.73 -12.03
CA LYS A 523 -6.18 35.55 -12.74
C LYS A 523 -6.31 35.51 -14.26
N LYS A 524 -6.72 34.39 -14.84
CA LYS A 524 -6.96 34.25 -16.28
C LYS A 524 -8.10 35.16 -16.78
N HIS A 525 -9.16 35.33 -15.95
CA HIS A 525 -10.37 36.08 -16.35
C HIS A 525 -10.39 37.49 -15.78
N GLN A 526 -9.71 37.75 -14.69
CA GLN A 526 -9.61 39.03 -13.97
C GLN A 526 -8.17 39.24 -13.47
N PRO A 527 -7.22 39.64 -14.34
CA PRO A 527 -5.78 39.73 -13.99
C PRO A 527 -5.48 40.64 -12.81
N ASP A 528 -6.29 41.70 -12.62
CA ASP A 528 -6.09 42.73 -11.59
C ASP A 528 -6.55 42.31 -10.20
N THR A 529 -7.29 41.21 -10.06
CA THR A 529 -7.72 40.68 -8.74
C THR A 529 -6.50 40.40 -7.87
N GLN A 530 -6.47 40.99 -6.69
CA GLN A 530 -5.47 40.68 -5.67
C GLN A 530 -5.83 39.36 -4.97
N ILE A 531 -4.93 38.40 -4.98
CA ILE A 531 -5.17 37.08 -4.37
C ILE A 531 -4.09 36.80 -3.34
N PHE A 532 -4.50 36.55 -2.08
CA PHE A 532 -3.64 36.16 -0.98
C PHE A 532 -3.93 34.70 -0.62
N ILE A 533 -2.89 33.86 -0.57
CA ILE A 533 -3.00 32.48 -0.09
C ILE A 533 -2.19 32.36 1.22
N LEU A 534 -2.91 32.20 2.34
CA LEU A 534 -2.33 32.03 3.65
C LEU A 534 -2.10 30.55 3.90
N TYR A 535 -0.85 30.15 4.18
CA TYR A 535 -0.43 28.76 4.19
C TYR A 535 0.58 28.41 5.29
N ARG A 536 0.65 27.12 5.64
CA ARG A 536 1.69 26.56 6.53
C ARG A 536 2.87 25.98 5.73
N ASP A 537 2.59 25.17 4.72
CA ASP A 537 3.47 24.66 3.66
C ASP A 537 2.67 24.55 2.36
N ILE A 538 3.28 24.88 1.22
CA ILE A 538 2.66 24.64 -0.09
C ILE A 538 3.09 23.25 -0.59
N ARG A 539 2.11 22.35 -0.72
CA ARG A 539 2.35 20.95 -1.07
C ARG A 539 1.94 20.62 -2.50
N THR A 540 2.47 21.39 -3.45
CA THR A 540 2.41 21.11 -4.89
C THR A 540 3.55 20.17 -5.26
N TYR A 541 3.35 18.87 -5.02
CA TYR A 541 4.35 17.84 -5.32
C TYR A 541 4.41 17.49 -6.81
N GLY A 542 5.48 16.83 -7.23
CA GLY A 542 5.68 16.39 -8.62
C GLY A 542 5.65 17.58 -9.61
N LEU A 543 5.02 17.35 -10.73
CA LEU A 543 4.87 18.31 -11.81
C LEU A 543 3.89 19.46 -11.46
N LEU A 544 3.09 19.30 -10.40
CA LEU A 544 2.17 20.35 -9.92
C LEU A 544 2.90 21.62 -9.43
N GLU A 545 4.19 21.54 -9.18
CA GLU A 545 5.04 22.69 -8.83
C GLU A 545 5.03 23.78 -9.92
N ASP A 546 4.84 23.39 -11.19
CA ASP A 546 4.74 24.35 -12.30
C ASP A 546 3.56 25.30 -12.12
N TYR A 547 2.41 24.81 -11.65
CA TYR A 547 1.22 25.64 -11.40
C TYR A 547 1.43 26.59 -10.22
N TYR A 548 2.15 26.18 -9.19
CA TYR A 548 2.55 27.07 -8.10
C TYR A 548 3.48 28.18 -8.58
N THR A 549 4.46 27.82 -9.41
CA THR A 549 5.38 28.78 -10.03
C THR A 549 4.62 29.77 -10.93
N GLU A 550 3.66 29.27 -11.72
CA GLU A 550 2.84 30.10 -12.59
C GLU A 550 1.93 31.07 -11.79
N ALA A 551 1.29 30.60 -10.72
CA ALA A 551 0.49 31.46 -9.85
C ALA A 551 1.31 32.63 -9.27
N ARG A 552 2.53 32.36 -8.85
CA ARG A 552 3.47 33.40 -8.37
C ARG A 552 3.84 34.41 -9.47
N LYS A 553 4.10 33.93 -10.69
CA LYS A 553 4.38 34.81 -11.85
C LYS A 553 3.20 35.71 -12.19
N GLN A 554 1.97 35.23 -12.02
CA GLN A 554 0.74 35.98 -12.23
C GLN A 554 0.38 36.91 -11.04
N GLY A 555 1.26 37.03 -10.05
CA GLY A 555 1.10 37.96 -8.92
C GLY A 555 0.16 37.47 -7.82
N VAL A 556 -0.03 36.15 -7.67
CA VAL A 556 -0.66 35.58 -6.45
C VAL A 556 0.30 35.68 -5.29
N ILE A 557 -0.13 36.26 -4.19
CA ILE A 557 0.66 36.53 -2.99
C ILE A 557 0.51 35.35 -2.02
N PHE A 558 1.64 34.75 -1.65
CA PHE A 558 1.70 33.63 -0.72
C PHE A 558 2.29 34.09 0.61
N CYS A 559 1.49 34.06 1.68
CA CYS A 559 1.91 34.44 3.03
C CYS A 559 1.88 33.22 3.95
N ARG A 560 3.04 32.91 4.57
CA ARG A 560 3.11 31.82 5.55
C ARG A 560 2.61 32.31 6.90
N PHE A 561 1.79 31.51 7.59
CA PHE A 561 1.37 31.75 8.97
C PHE A 561 1.86 30.63 9.88
N ASP A 562 2.02 30.94 11.17
CA ASP A 562 2.30 29.96 12.20
C ASP A 562 1.01 29.29 12.67
N PRO A 563 0.96 27.96 12.82
CA PRO A 563 -0.18 27.27 13.43
C PRO A 563 -0.55 27.74 14.85
N GLU A 564 0.44 28.24 15.61
CA GLU A 564 0.24 28.77 16.96
C GLU A 564 -0.28 30.22 16.96
N ASP A 565 -0.13 30.93 15.83
CA ASP A 565 -0.67 32.28 15.61
C ASP A 565 -1.46 32.32 14.29
N PRO A 566 -2.65 31.66 14.25
CA PRO A 566 -3.45 31.53 13.05
C PRO A 566 -4.12 32.85 12.65
N PRO A 567 -4.46 33.03 11.35
CA PRO A 567 -5.23 34.18 10.89
C PRO A 567 -6.53 34.36 11.67
N THR A 568 -6.94 35.61 11.92
CA THR A 568 -8.23 35.96 12.45
C THR A 568 -9.15 36.54 11.39
N VAL A 569 -10.47 36.33 11.50
CA VAL A 569 -11.45 36.73 10.50
C VAL A 569 -12.63 37.41 11.18
N GLU A 570 -12.96 38.61 10.69
CA GLU A 570 -14.07 39.44 11.20
C GLU A 570 -14.94 39.93 10.04
N SER A 571 -16.24 39.96 10.20
CA SER A 571 -17.15 40.66 9.26
C SER A 571 -17.03 42.17 9.43
N SER A 572 -16.97 42.91 8.34
CA SER A 572 -16.98 44.36 8.33
C SER A 572 -17.96 44.90 7.28
N GLU A 573 -18.30 46.21 7.35
CA GLU A 573 -19.19 46.84 6.37
C GLU A 573 -18.64 46.75 4.94
N ASP A 574 -17.32 46.82 4.77
CA ASP A 574 -16.64 46.79 3.48
C ASP A 574 -16.24 45.38 3.00
N GLY A 575 -16.54 44.31 3.73
CA GLY A 575 -16.15 42.96 3.34
C GLY A 575 -15.73 42.07 4.54
N ILE A 576 -14.95 41.06 4.26
CA ILE A 576 -14.32 40.20 5.27
C ILE A 576 -12.94 40.73 5.61
N MET A 577 -12.72 41.11 6.88
CA MET A 577 -11.40 41.52 7.34
C MET A 577 -10.61 40.28 7.81
N VAL A 578 -9.48 40.05 7.18
CA VAL A 578 -8.56 38.99 7.55
C VAL A 578 -7.27 39.61 8.10
N THR A 579 -6.92 39.27 9.34
CA THR A 579 -5.68 39.73 9.98
C THR A 579 -4.74 38.55 10.17
N PHE A 580 -3.47 38.70 9.79
CA PHE A 580 -2.45 37.67 9.92
C PHE A 580 -1.05 38.30 10.08
N LYS A 581 -0.15 37.60 10.76
CA LYS A 581 1.23 38.05 10.90
C LYS A 581 2.04 37.71 9.66
N ASP A 582 2.72 38.72 9.09
CA ASP A 582 3.74 38.52 8.05
C ASP A 582 5.12 38.44 8.72
N HIS A 583 5.76 37.25 8.60
CA HIS A 583 7.06 36.99 9.24
C HIS A 583 8.26 37.71 8.57
N VAL A 584 8.10 38.16 7.32
CA VAL A 584 9.15 38.93 6.61
C VAL A 584 9.13 40.39 7.03
N LEU A 585 7.91 40.95 7.18
CA LEU A 585 7.69 42.32 7.60
C LEU A 585 7.69 42.46 9.14
N ASP A 586 7.63 41.34 9.85
CA ASP A 586 7.42 41.21 11.31
C ASP A 586 6.27 42.11 11.83
N SER A 587 5.18 42.13 11.10
CA SER A 587 4.01 42.98 11.42
C SER A 587 2.71 42.30 11.04
N ASP A 588 1.62 42.69 11.70
CA ASP A 588 0.28 42.26 11.37
C ASP A 588 -0.23 42.95 10.13
N LEU A 589 -0.63 42.19 9.14
CA LEU A 589 -1.30 42.66 7.94
C LEU A 589 -2.80 42.49 8.09
N ARG A 590 -3.56 43.52 7.67
CA ARG A 590 -5.02 43.50 7.64
C ARG A 590 -5.49 43.64 6.19
N VAL A 591 -6.22 42.65 5.71
CA VAL A 591 -6.70 42.61 4.33
C VAL A 591 -8.22 42.54 4.32
N SER A 592 -8.87 43.55 3.75
CA SER A 592 -10.30 43.51 3.48
C SER A 592 -10.55 42.75 2.19
N ALA A 593 -11.26 41.62 2.25
CA ALA A 593 -11.53 40.73 1.12
C ALA A 593 -13.01 40.78 0.69
N ASP A 594 -13.25 40.75 -0.63
CA ASP A 594 -14.58 40.57 -1.19
C ASP A 594 -15.09 39.14 -0.96
N LEU A 595 -14.14 38.19 -0.92
CA LEU A 595 -14.41 36.78 -0.70
C LEU A 595 -13.27 36.11 0.07
N LEU A 596 -13.63 35.28 1.05
CA LEU A 596 -12.73 34.39 1.76
C LEU A 596 -13.00 32.94 1.34
N ALA A 597 -11.97 32.24 0.82
CA ALA A 597 -12.08 30.83 0.46
C ALA A 597 -11.29 29.96 1.43
N LEU A 598 -11.96 29.00 2.02
CA LEU A 598 -11.37 28.05 2.96
C LEU A 598 -10.97 26.78 2.22
N SER A 599 -9.70 26.43 2.30
CA SER A 599 -9.20 25.16 1.78
C SER A 599 -9.51 24.05 2.79
N ALA A 600 -10.78 23.63 2.80
CA ALA A 600 -11.30 22.61 3.68
C ALA A 600 -10.66 21.24 3.37
N GLY A 601 -10.36 20.49 4.42
CA GLY A 601 -9.79 19.15 4.31
C GLY A 601 -10.80 18.13 3.79
N MET A 602 -10.31 16.91 3.54
CA MET A 602 -11.19 15.77 3.29
C MET A 602 -11.33 14.94 4.57
N VAL A 603 -12.54 14.44 4.79
CA VAL A 603 -12.87 13.49 5.87
C VAL A 603 -13.43 12.21 5.26
N ALA A 604 -13.07 11.07 5.85
CA ALA A 604 -13.62 9.79 5.42
C ALA A 604 -15.13 9.77 5.53
N GLU A 605 -15.80 9.05 4.63
CA GLU A 605 -17.22 8.72 4.80
C GLU A 605 -17.43 7.90 6.07
N ASP A 606 -18.61 8.02 6.68
CA ASP A 606 -18.96 7.13 7.77
C ASP A 606 -19.20 5.71 7.23
N THR A 607 -18.23 4.87 7.47
CA THR A 607 -18.19 3.48 7.03
C THR A 607 -18.04 2.50 8.19
N GLU A 608 -18.39 2.91 9.42
CA GLU A 608 -18.19 2.08 10.61
C GLU A 608 -19.01 0.79 10.54
N GLU A 609 -20.28 0.91 10.18
CA GLU A 609 -21.17 -0.23 10.01
C GLU A 609 -20.68 -1.16 8.90
N LEU A 610 -20.33 -0.64 7.73
CA LEU A 610 -19.76 -1.43 6.62
C LEU A 610 -18.46 -2.13 7.05
N ALA A 611 -17.56 -1.43 7.73
CA ALA A 611 -16.31 -2.00 8.21
C ALA A 611 -16.55 -3.13 9.22
N SER A 612 -17.56 -3.01 10.08
CA SER A 612 -17.97 -4.06 11.01
C SER A 612 -18.55 -5.28 10.30
N ILE A 613 -19.44 -5.06 9.32
CA ILE A 613 -20.09 -6.14 8.54
C ILE A 613 -19.03 -6.94 7.74
N VAL A 614 -18.11 -6.25 7.06
CA VAL A 614 -17.07 -6.89 6.21
C VAL A 614 -15.81 -7.25 7.01
N LYS A 615 -15.73 -6.89 8.30
CA LYS A 615 -14.60 -7.12 9.22
C LYS A 615 -13.29 -6.49 8.71
N LEU A 616 -13.33 -5.18 8.45
CA LEU A 616 -12.23 -4.41 7.87
C LEU A 616 -11.58 -3.46 8.87
N ALA A 617 -10.25 -3.35 8.81
CA ALA A 617 -9.51 -2.37 9.59
C ALA A 617 -9.63 -0.97 8.98
N ARG A 618 -9.76 0.04 9.85
CA ARG A 618 -9.74 1.48 9.51
C ARG A 618 -8.65 2.20 10.29
N THR A 619 -8.16 3.31 9.74
CA THR A 619 -7.30 4.25 10.48
C THR A 619 -8.13 5.01 11.53
N ALA A 620 -7.47 5.70 12.44
CA ALA A 620 -8.13 6.53 13.45
C ALA A 620 -9.01 7.64 12.81
N GLU A 621 -8.68 8.07 11.61
CA GLU A 621 -9.41 9.08 10.84
C GLU A 621 -10.54 8.49 9.97
N GLY A 622 -10.81 7.18 10.06
CA GLY A 622 -11.93 6.51 9.42
C GLY A 622 -11.67 5.95 8.00
N HIS A 623 -10.49 6.15 7.42
CA HIS A 623 -10.13 5.57 6.12
C HIS A 623 -9.82 4.07 6.25
N PHE A 624 -10.06 3.30 5.20
CA PHE A 624 -9.68 1.89 5.17
C PHE A 624 -8.16 1.71 5.14
N MET A 625 -7.68 0.65 5.80
CA MET A 625 -6.25 0.39 5.96
C MET A 625 -5.82 -0.75 5.06
N GLU A 626 -4.85 -0.47 4.20
CA GLU A 626 -4.23 -1.44 3.31
C GLU A 626 -3.41 -2.49 4.05
N ALA A 627 -3.23 -3.68 3.45
CA ALA A 627 -2.46 -4.78 4.03
C ALA A 627 -0.97 -4.44 4.18
N HIS A 628 -0.41 -3.68 3.27
CA HIS A 628 0.97 -3.19 3.36
C HIS A 628 1.18 -1.97 2.46
N VAL A 629 1.57 -0.85 3.04
CA VAL A 629 1.66 0.45 2.35
C VAL A 629 2.49 0.44 1.05
N LYS A 630 3.57 -0.33 0.97
CA LYS A 630 4.44 -0.40 -0.21
C LYS A 630 4.17 -1.60 -1.12
N LEU A 631 4.00 -2.79 -0.54
CA LEU A 631 3.94 -4.05 -1.31
C LEU A 631 2.51 -4.41 -1.74
N ARG A 632 1.51 -3.97 -0.98
CA ARG A 632 0.09 -4.28 -1.22
C ARG A 632 -0.78 -3.04 -0.96
N PRO A 633 -0.58 -1.94 -1.73
CA PRO A 633 -1.18 -0.63 -1.44
C PRO A 633 -2.68 -0.55 -1.73
N VAL A 634 -3.25 -1.52 -2.41
CA VAL A 634 -4.68 -1.61 -2.74
C VAL A 634 -5.36 -2.85 -2.17
N ASP A 635 -4.61 -3.79 -1.62
CA ASP A 635 -5.15 -4.99 -0.99
C ASP A 635 -5.50 -4.70 0.48
N MET A 636 -6.60 -5.24 0.97
CA MET A 636 -6.91 -5.26 2.39
C MET A 636 -6.25 -6.46 3.08
N ALA A 637 -6.22 -6.45 4.42
CA ALA A 637 -5.75 -7.60 5.19
C ALA A 637 -6.63 -8.85 4.95
N THR A 638 -7.93 -8.64 4.74
CA THR A 638 -8.87 -9.68 4.30
C THR A 638 -8.63 -9.99 2.83
N GLU A 639 -8.17 -11.19 2.52
CA GLU A 639 -7.90 -11.62 1.15
C GLU A 639 -9.15 -11.59 0.27
N GLY A 640 -9.00 -11.14 -0.98
CA GLY A 640 -10.11 -10.96 -1.93
C GLY A 640 -10.86 -9.65 -1.76
N VAL A 641 -10.48 -8.81 -0.80
CA VAL A 641 -11.01 -7.46 -0.60
C VAL A 641 -9.95 -6.42 -0.94
N PHE A 642 -10.34 -5.42 -1.71
CA PHE A 642 -9.45 -4.36 -2.22
C PHE A 642 -10.03 -2.99 -1.93
N VAL A 643 -9.19 -1.96 -1.89
CA VAL A 643 -9.59 -0.57 -1.62
C VAL A 643 -9.02 0.38 -2.68
N CYS A 644 -9.79 1.39 -3.07
CA CYS A 644 -9.33 2.42 -4.00
C CYS A 644 -9.98 3.79 -3.76
N GLY A 645 -9.36 4.80 -4.35
CA GLY A 645 -9.83 6.18 -4.27
C GLY A 645 -9.71 6.79 -2.89
N THR A 646 -10.56 7.78 -2.62
CA THR A 646 -10.53 8.53 -1.36
C THR A 646 -11.03 7.75 -0.14
N ALA A 647 -11.63 6.58 -0.33
CA ALA A 647 -11.90 5.62 0.74
C ALA A 647 -10.61 5.15 1.45
N HIS A 648 -9.50 5.07 0.72
CA HIS A 648 -8.18 4.72 1.24
C HIS A 648 -7.48 5.91 1.91
N SER A 649 -7.47 7.06 1.28
CA SER A 649 -6.90 8.33 1.79
C SER A 649 -7.21 9.47 0.82
N PRO A 650 -7.12 10.73 1.23
CA PRO A 650 -7.24 11.88 0.32
C PRO A 650 -6.25 11.79 -0.85
N LYS A 651 -6.72 12.01 -2.07
CA LYS A 651 -5.92 11.97 -3.31
C LYS A 651 -6.59 12.71 -4.46
N LEU A 652 -5.82 13.02 -5.50
CA LEU A 652 -6.31 13.63 -6.72
C LEU A 652 -7.17 12.67 -7.53
N LEU A 653 -7.90 13.21 -8.51
CA LEU A 653 -8.77 12.42 -9.39
C LEU A 653 -7.97 11.40 -10.20
N SER A 654 -6.86 11.82 -10.83
CA SER A 654 -5.95 10.94 -11.57
C SER A 654 -5.36 9.81 -10.71
N GLU A 655 -4.98 10.12 -9.46
CA GLU A 655 -4.49 9.13 -8.50
C GLU A 655 -5.59 8.15 -8.09
N SER A 656 -6.84 8.63 -7.95
CA SER A 656 -8.00 7.79 -7.66
C SER A 656 -8.30 6.82 -8.80
N ILE A 657 -8.16 7.26 -10.06
CA ILE A 657 -8.33 6.43 -11.25
C ILE A 657 -7.23 5.37 -11.32
N SER A 658 -5.95 5.76 -11.16
CA SER A 658 -4.83 4.81 -11.13
C SER A 658 -5.04 3.73 -10.05
N GLN A 659 -5.46 4.14 -8.84
CA GLN A 659 -5.68 3.20 -7.75
C GLN A 659 -6.90 2.29 -7.99
N ALA A 660 -7.93 2.78 -8.66
CA ALA A 660 -9.10 1.98 -9.05
C ALA A 660 -8.72 0.88 -10.04
N LEU A 661 -7.95 1.21 -11.08
CA LEU A 661 -7.42 0.24 -12.03
C LEU A 661 -6.47 -0.75 -11.36
N ALA A 662 -5.65 -0.29 -10.39
CA ALA A 662 -4.80 -1.17 -9.61
C ALA A 662 -5.62 -2.17 -8.79
N ALA A 663 -6.69 -1.75 -8.13
CA ALA A 663 -7.59 -2.63 -7.39
C ALA A 663 -8.26 -3.66 -8.32
N ALA A 664 -8.69 -3.22 -9.51
CA ALA A 664 -9.23 -4.11 -10.55
C ALA A 664 -8.20 -5.15 -10.99
N SER A 665 -6.95 -4.74 -11.28
CA SER A 665 -5.86 -5.66 -11.63
C SER A 665 -5.60 -6.69 -10.54
N ARG A 666 -5.53 -6.26 -9.30
CA ARG A 666 -5.32 -7.18 -8.16
C ARG A 666 -6.49 -8.14 -7.98
N ALA A 667 -7.72 -7.67 -8.17
CA ALA A 667 -8.93 -8.49 -8.11
C ALA A 667 -8.95 -9.56 -9.21
N THR A 668 -8.48 -9.27 -10.42
CA THR A 668 -8.39 -10.24 -11.51
C THR A 668 -7.42 -11.37 -11.25
N THR A 669 -6.43 -11.22 -10.37
CA THR A 669 -5.56 -12.33 -9.96
C THR A 669 -6.32 -13.50 -9.33
N PHE A 670 -7.44 -13.22 -8.67
CA PHE A 670 -8.36 -14.25 -8.14
C PHE A 670 -9.39 -14.67 -9.18
N LEU A 671 -10.04 -13.71 -9.84
CA LEU A 671 -11.13 -14.00 -10.79
C LEU A 671 -10.67 -14.77 -12.04
N SER A 672 -9.41 -14.66 -12.45
CA SER A 672 -8.88 -15.40 -13.60
C SER A 672 -8.67 -16.89 -13.33
N GLN A 673 -8.51 -17.28 -12.05
CA GLN A 673 -8.29 -18.67 -11.68
C GLN A 673 -9.60 -19.47 -11.76
N PRO A 674 -9.62 -20.68 -12.33
CA PRO A 674 -10.82 -21.52 -12.37
C PRO A 674 -11.25 -21.97 -10.97
N GLU A 675 -10.29 -22.26 -10.12
CA GLU A 675 -10.44 -22.76 -8.76
C GLU A 675 -9.36 -22.18 -7.85
N LEU A 676 -9.64 -22.11 -6.57
CA LEU A 676 -8.66 -21.79 -5.53
C LEU A 676 -8.26 -23.07 -4.81
N THR A 677 -6.97 -23.25 -4.62
CA THR A 677 -6.43 -24.31 -3.79
C THR A 677 -6.36 -23.82 -2.34
N LEU A 678 -7.08 -24.50 -1.46
CA LEU A 678 -7.05 -24.22 -0.02
C LEU A 678 -5.90 -24.97 0.62
N SER A 679 -5.20 -24.31 1.56
CA SER A 679 -4.14 -24.95 2.33
C SER A 679 -4.68 -26.20 3.04
N ALA A 680 -3.90 -27.29 3.03
CA ALA A 680 -4.21 -28.48 3.81
C ALA A 680 -3.83 -28.34 5.31
N VAL A 681 -3.10 -27.26 5.66
CA VAL A 681 -2.76 -26.94 7.05
C VAL A 681 -3.97 -26.28 7.71
N THR A 682 -4.88 -27.11 8.21
CA THR A 682 -6.14 -26.71 8.85
C THR A 682 -6.35 -27.46 10.16
N ALA A 683 -7.10 -26.86 11.06
CA ALA A 683 -7.46 -27.52 12.31
C ALA A 683 -8.55 -28.58 12.08
N GLN A 684 -8.38 -29.75 12.67
CA GLN A 684 -9.34 -30.86 12.65
C GLN A 684 -9.86 -31.16 14.05
N VAL A 685 -11.13 -31.52 14.14
CA VAL A 685 -11.79 -31.83 15.42
C VAL A 685 -12.05 -33.32 15.50
N ASN A 686 -11.60 -33.94 16.59
CA ASN A 686 -12.00 -35.28 16.99
C ASN A 686 -13.35 -35.16 17.76
N ALA A 687 -14.42 -35.60 17.11
CA ALA A 687 -15.77 -35.49 17.64
C ALA A 687 -15.95 -36.22 18.98
N ASP A 688 -15.32 -37.40 19.12
CA ASP A 688 -15.45 -38.25 20.30
C ASP A 688 -14.78 -37.62 21.56
N GLN A 689 -13.83 -36.73 21.38
CA GLN A 689 -13.12 -36.04 22.45
C GLN A 689 -13.67 -34.65 22.75
N CYS A 690 -14.54 -34.13 21.87
CA CYS A 690 -15.03 -32.75 21.99
C CYS A 690 -15.97 -32.61 23.18
N ALA A 691 -15.62 -31.74 24.13
CA ALA A 691 -16.40 -31.46 25.34
C ALA A 691 -17.42 -30.29 25.16
N SER A 692 -17.62 -29.77 23.95
CA SER A 692 -18.55 -28.65 23.66
C SER A 692 -18.36 -27.41 24.53
N CYS A 693 -17.14 -27.14 24.97
CA CYS A 693 -16.81 -26.09 25.97
C CYS A 693 -16.77 -24.66 25.37
N LEU A 694 -16.93 -24.49 24.06
CA LEU A 694 -16.95 -23.22 23.32
C LEU A 694 -15.62 -22.44 23.34
N ILE A 695 -14.54 -22.96 23.91
CA ILE A 695 -13.25 -22.24 23.97
C ILE A 695 -12.74 -21.96 22.56
N CYS A 696 -12.71 -22.96 21.68
CA CYS A 696 -12.28 -22.78 20.29
C CYS A 696 -13.12 -21.74 19.53
N VAL A 697 -14.43 -21.65 19.81
CA VAL A 697 -15.35 -20.66 19.20
C VAL A 697 -14.97 -19.25 19.66
N ARG A 698 -14.63 -19.08 20.94
CA ARG A 698 -14.32 -17.75 21.53
C ARG A 698 -12.88 -17.30 21.25
N SER A 699 -11.93 -18.21 21.17
CA SER A 699 -10.51 -17.90 20.99
C SER A 699 -10.12 -17.73 19.52
N CYS A 700 -10.92 -18.21 18.56
CA CYS A 700 -10.60 -18.09 17.14
C CYS A 700 -10.69 -16.62 16.68
N PRO A 701 -9.58 -15.99 16.23
CA PRO A 701 -9.59 -14.62 15.75
C PRO A 701 -10.39 -14.44 14.45
N TYR A 702 -10.64 -15.54 13.72
CA TYR A 702 -11.39 -15.57 12.47
C TYR A 702 -12.85 -16.04 12.63
N GLN A 703 -13.27 -16.41 13.85
CA GLN A 703 -14.63 -16.87 14.17
C GLN A 703 -15.09 -18.06 13.31
N VAL A 704 -14.18 -19.00 13.04
CA VAL A 704 -14.45 -20.17 12.18
C VAL A 704 -15.12 -21.32 12.91
N PRO A 705 -14.66 -21.77 14.11
CA PRO A 705 -15.31 -22.87 14.81
C PRO A 705 -16.73 -22.54 15.21
N ARG A 706 -17.65 -23.47 14.97
CA ARG A 706 -19.06 -23.41 15.41
C ARG A 706 -19.45 -24.75 16.05
N ILE A 707 -20.48 -24.75 16.85
CA ILE A 707 -21.08 -26.00 17.35
C ILE A 707 -22.15 -26.45 16.37
N ASN A 708 -22.06 -27.69 15.91
CA ASN A 708 -23.05 -28.30 15.03
C ASN A 708 -24.27 -28.82 15.81
N GLU A 709 -25.22 -29.41 15.10
CA GLU A 709 -26.48 -29.96 15.70
C GLU A 709 -26.21 -31.07 16.70
N ASP A 710 -25.12 -31.84 16.54
CA ASP A 710 -24.69 -32.90 17.44
C ASP A 710 -23.99 -32.41 18.70
N GLY A 711 -23.85 -31.08 18.86
CA GLY A 711 -23.17 -30.45 20.00
C GLY A 711 -21.64 -30.52 19.91
N VAL A 712 -21.06 -30.81 18.76
CA VAL A 712 -19.61 -30.94 18.54
C VAL A 712 -19.09 -29.71 17.79
N SER A 713 -17.86 -29.28 18.12
CA SER A 713 -17.20 -28.22 17.35
C SER A 713 -16.94 -28.67 15.92
N GLU A 714 -17.32 -27.84 14.96
CA GLU A 714 -17.05 -28.02 13.54
C GLU A 714 -16.19 -26.86 13.03
N ILE A 715 -15.18 -27.15 12.21
CA ILE A 715 -14.26 -26.17 11.62
C ILE A 715 -14.37 -26.30 10.10
N ASP A 716 -14.85 -25.23 9.46
CA ASP A 716 -14.86 -25.16 8.01
C ASP A 716 -13.43 -24.94 7.50
N VAL A 717 -12.90 -25.92 6.77
CA VAL A 717 -11.55 -25.90 6.21
C VAL A 717 -11.35 -24.75 5.20
N ALA A 718 -12.43 -24.28 4.57
CA ALA A 718 -12.36 -23.17 3.62
C ALA A 718 -12.14 -21.80 4.31
N LEU A 719 -12.56 -21.70 5.56
CA LEU A 719 -12.41 -20.50 6.39
C LEU A 719 -11.21 -20.59 7.36
N CYS A 720 -10.66 -21.78 7.56
CA CYS A 720 -9.56 -22.00 8.52
C CYS A 720 -8.24 -21.43 7.97
N HIS A 721 -7.63 -20.52 8.73
CA HIS A 721 -6.33 -19.93 8.40
C HIS A 721 -5.12 -20.74 8.92
N GLY A 722 -5.32 -21.91 9.52
CA GLY A 722 -4.21 -22.75 10.01
C GLY A 722 -3.37 -22.15 11.13
N CYS A 723 -3.93 -21.19 11.89
CA CYS A 723 -3.16 -20.47 12.92
C CYS A 723 -2.89 -21.28 14.22
N GLY A 724 -3.61 -22.41 14.45
CA GLY A 724 -3.43 -23.32 15.57
C GLY A 724 -3.98 -22.86 16.92
N VAL A 725 -4.51 -21.63 17.07
CA VAL A 725 -5.02 -21.11 18.35
C VAL A 725 -6.06 -22.04 18.97
N CYS A 726 -7.01 -22.53 18.20
CA CYS A 726 -8.04 -23.45 18.70
C CYS A 726 -7.48 -24.81 19.15
N ALA A 727 -6.42 -25.30 18.53
CA ALA A 727 -5.74 -26.52 18.94
C ALA A 727 -4.98 -26.31 20.26
N ALA A 728 -4.24 -25.22 20.38
CA ALA A 728 -3.49 -24.88 21.59
C ALA A 728 -4.40 -24.66 22.81
N GLU A 729 -5.54 -24.02 22.62
CA GLU A 729 -6.50 -23.68 23.68
C GLU A 729 -7.48 -24.80 24.02
N CYS A 730 -7.53 -25.90 23.26
CA CYS A 730 -8.48 -26.98 23.50
C CYS A 730 -8.16 -27.76 24.78
N PRO A 731 -8.99 -27.67 25.86
CA PRO A 731 -8.69 -28.34 27.12
C PRO A 731 -8.86 -29.87 27.04
N ALA A 732 -9.70 -30.33 26.10
CA ALA A 732 -9.93 -31.76 25.88
C ALA A 732 -8.95 -32.37 24.87
N LYS A 733 -8.01 -31.58 24.30
CA LYS A 733 -7.10 -32.03 23.24
C LYS A 733 -7.83 -32.68 22.05
N ALA A 734 -9.06 -32.20 21.80
CA ALA A 734 -9.92 -32.68 20.71
C ALA A 734 -9.63 -32.00 19.38
N ILE A 735 -8.73 -31.04 19.31
CA ILE A 735 -8.40 -30.30 18.09
C ILE A 735 -6.91 -30.40 17.83
N GLU A 736 -6.55 -30.88 16.66
CA GLU A 736 -5.18 -30.92 16.15
C GLU A 736 -5.04 -30.01 14.92
N LEU A 737 -3.83 -29.51 14.69
CA LEU A 737 -3.50 -28.76 13.47
C LEU A 737 -2.74 -29.69 12.53
N ASN A 738 -3.29 -29.98 11.37
CA ASN A 738 -2.61 -30.76 10.34
C ASN A 738 -1.22 -30.17 10.05
N TRP A 739 -0.23 -31.05 9.84
CA TRP A 739 1.19 -30.70 9.64
C TRP A 739 1.91 -30.18 10.88
N TYR A 740 1.19 -29.93 11.97
CA TYR A 740 1.71 -29.50 13.28
C TYR A 740 1.03 -30.27 14.42
N GLU A 741 0.82 -31.57 14.22
CA GLU A 741 0.21 -32.45 15.20
C GLU A 741 1.12 -32.63 16.43
N ASP A 742 0.54 -32.93 17.59
CA ASP A 742 1.28 -33.06 18.84
C ASP A 742 2.45 -34.06 18.71
N VAL A 743 2.25 -35.21 18.03
CA VAL A 743 3.32 -36.20 17.78
C VAL A 743 4.49 -35.64 17.00
N GLN A 744 4.23 -34.78 16.03
CA GLN A 744 5.26 -34.15 15.19
C GLN A 744 6.07 -33.09 15.97
N ILE A 745 5.42 -32.37 16.86
CA ILE A 745 6.08 -31.36 17.71
C ILE A 745 6.86 -32.03 18.81
N LEU A 746 6.28 -33.03 19.47
CA LEU A 746 6.95 -33.78 20.54
C LEU A 746 8.20 -34.49 20.03
N SER A 747 8.17 -35.09 18.84
CA SER A 747 9.34 -35.70 18.23
C SER A 747 10.52 -34.73 18.04
N LYS A 748 10.23 -33.44 17.73
CA LYS A 748 11.27 -32.39 17.71
C LYS A 748 11.85 -32.13 19.11
N VAL A 749 10.99 -32.05 20.12
CA VAL A 749 11.42 -31.81 21.52
C VAL A 749 12.27 -32.96 22.03
N ASP A 750 11.83 -34.20 21.81
CA ASP A 750 12.56 -35.38 22.19
C ASP A 750 13.95 -35.41 21.51
N ALA A 751 14.00 -35.18 20.21
CA ALA A 751 15.24 -35.08 19.46
C ALA A 751 16.16 -33.94 19.93
N LEU A 752 15.62 -32.81 20.38
CA LEU A 752 16.42 -31.71 20.94
C LEU A 752 17.09 -32.15 22.25
N LEU A 753 16.36 -32.87 23.10
CA LEU A 753 16.82 -33.31 24.41
C LEU A 753 17.69 -34.57 24.36
N GLU A 754 17.73 -35.27 23.23
CA GLU A 754 18.58 -36.43 23.00
C GLU A 754 20.06 -36.05 23.11
N GLY A 755 20.76 -36.57 24.12
CA GLY A 755 22.14 -36.23 24.41
C GLY A 755 22.34 -35.19 25.52
N VAL A 756 21.26 -34.66 26.10
CA VAL A 756 21.28 -33.82 27.31
C VAL A 756 21.02 -34.64 28.57
N MET A 757 20.40 -35.81 28.44
CA MET A 757 20.23 -36.82 29.46
C MET A 757 21.32 -37.89 29.31
#